data_936a20c9577ac1c5691addfdcef84079
#
_entry.id   936a20c9577ac1c5691addfdcef84079
#
_cell.length_a   1.000
_cell.length_b   1.000
_cell.length_c   1.000
_cell.angle_alpha   90.00
_cell.angle_beta   90.00
_cell.angle_gamma   90.00
#
_symmetry.space_group_name_H-M   'P 1'
#
loop_
_entity.id
_entity.type
_entity.pdbx_description
1 polymer ?
#
loop_
_entity_poly.entity_id
_entity_poly.type
_entity_poly.pdbx_seq_one_letter_code
_entity_poly.pdbx_strand_id
1 'polypeptide(L)'
;MTHPYEETLTTAVAEAPEGQPLPNESTATSSRAHAPLLTALFASTAFAACGGGGGDSTPGTGAPGTPGTPAPGTPAPGTPDTPAPTTPSLGNYAHPSATSDNEAARFLLQAQFSASTAEIAALRATTYADWLESQFNAGPSQGGWDWLNQRGYADISNNTAYYDNSYPADYMIWYQLMKSPDGLRKRVALALSEICVVSLSGVDITWRCHAMAWYWDQLVNNAFGNYRSVLENVTLNAAMGYYLNTRGNQKENPATGRQPDENYAREVMQLMSIGLVELNIDGSPKKDGAGKPIDSYTMNDVTNLARVFTGYDYDQTQNVPTTVPGTTRVVSNTTFARLPMALNASRHSTLAATFLGTTIPANTPGAAALKTALDTLFNHPNVGPFIGKQLIQRLVTSNPSPAYVARVAAAFNNNGAGVRGDLRAVVKAILLDDEARSPAGLTQPGFGKLREPMLRFVQWGRTFGIHSAQGSWKIGDLSDPGSRLGQSPLRSPSVFNFFRPGYIPPSTALAAAGAVAPEFQLVNESSVGGYLNYMQGVIRNGIYVNAPELPNNASTSNNGYDIKASYTSELAIVTDADALVARINLLMCAGQLSAATVKLIADALKATPVTNASTDSARLDRVAAAVFLVMASAEYLVQK
;
A
#
# COMPACT_ATOMS: atom_id res chain seq x y z
N MET A 1 39.05 -17.44 -4.04
CA MET A 1 38.41 -18.45 -3.19
C MET A 1 36.93 -18.09 -3.15
N THR A 2 36.14 -18.90 -3.75
CA THR A 2 34.71 -18.83 -3.98
C THR A 2 33.93 -19.11 -2.70
N HIS A 3 32.92 -18.32 -2.39
CA HIS A 3 31.85 -18.72 -1.50
C HIS A 3 30.50 -18.40 -2.10
N PRO A 4 29.66 -19.41 -2.34
CA PRO A 4 28.23 -19.23 -2.48
C PRO A 4 27.56 -19.55 -1.14
N TYR A 5 26.67 -18.69 -0.67
CA TYR A 5 25.68 -19.01 0.36
C TYR A 5 24.34 -19.30 -0.34
N GLU A 6 24.08 -20.57 -0.55
CA GLU A 6 22.72 -21.12 -0.67
C GLU A 6 22.29 -21.57 0.74
N GLU A 7 21.34 -20.89 1.33
CA GLU A 7 20.63 -21.41 2.51
C GLU A 7 19.40 -22.20 2.04
N THR A 8 19.49 -23.50 2.14
CA THR A 8 18.39 -24.45 2.08
C THR A 8 17.52 -24.33 3.33
N LEU A 9 16.34 -23.77 3.20
CA LEU A 9 15.28 -23.87 4.19
C LEU A 9 14.62 -25.25 4.13
N THR A 10 14.97 -26.12 5.06
CA THR A 10 14.26 -27.36 5.35
C THR A 10 12.97 -27.03 6.09
N THR A 11 11.83 -27.25 5.42
CA THR A 11 10.50 -27.21 6.01
C THR A 11 10.30 -28.43 6.93
N ALA A 12 10.15 -28.19 8.22
CA ALA A 12 9.57 -29.18 9.13
C ALA A 12 8.05 -29.08 9.03
N VAL A 13 7.44 -30.08 8.44
CA VAL A 13 5.99 -30.29 8.44
C VAL A 13 5.63 -30.88 9.81
N ALA A 14 4.89 -30.16 10.64
CA ALA A 14 4.23 -30.71 11.81
C ALA A 14 2.83 -31.18 11.38
N GLU A 15 2.59 -32.48 11.50
CA GLU A 15 1.27 -33.09 11.33
C GLU A 15 0.29 -32.60 12.41
N ALA A 16 -0.89 -32.15 11.96
CA ALA A 16 -2.01 -31.85 12.83
C ALA A 16 -2.92 -33.10 12.99
N PRO A 17 -3.54 -33.31 14.15
CA PRO A 17 -4.37 -34.50 14.39
C PRO A 17 -5.73 -34.39 13.69
N GLU A 18 -6.15 -35.50 13.11
CA GLU A 18 -7.48 -35.72 12.53
C GLU A 18 -8.60 -35.65 13.57
N GLY A 19 -9.70 -35.05 13.15
CA GLY A 19 -11.02 -35.49 13.62
C GLY A 19 -11.85 -34.50 14.41
N GLN A 20 -12.69 -33.72 13.70
CA GLN A 20 -14.13 -33.58 14.05
C GLN A 20 -14.92 -33.04 12.84
N PRO A 21 -16.15 -33.52 12.57
CA PRO A 21 -16.94 -33.16 11.41
C PRO A 21 -17.65 -31.80 11.60
N LEU A 22 -17.66 -31.00 10.55
CA LEU A 22 -18.44 -29.76 10.45
C LEU A 22 -19.94 -30.04 10.35
N PRO A 23 -20.82 -29.21 10.91
CA PRO A 23 -22.26 -29.38 10.81
C PRO A 23 -22.78 -29.02 9.41
N ASN A 24 -23.77 -29.81 8.95
CA ASN A 24 -24.46 -29.74 7.69
C ASN A 24 -25.01 -28.34 7.36
N GLU A 25 -24.67 -27.85 6.17
CA GLU A 25 -25.38 -26.74 5.53
C GLU A 25 -26.78 -27.21 5.08
N SER A 26 -27.79 -26.52 5.57
CA SER A 26 -29.17 -26.67 5.10
C SER A 26 -29.32 -26.10 3.68
N THR A 27 -29.78 -26.92 2.78
CA THR A 27 -30.13 -26.62 1.40
C THR A 27 -31.18 -25.51 1.32
N ALA A 28 -30.78 -24.33 0.86
CA ALA A 28 -31.67 -23.32 0.30
C ALA A 28 -31.59 -23.40 -1.23
N THR A 29 -32.60 -23.96 -1.85
CA THR A 29 -32.83 -23.92 -3.31
C THR A 29 -33.13 -22.50 -3.74
N SER A 30 -32.17 -21.84 -4.43
CA SER A 30 -32.43 -20.61 -5.17
C SER A 30 -32.11 -20.83 -6.65
N SER A 31 -33.02 -20.41 -7.48
CA SER A 31 -33.14 -20.56 -8.92
C SER A 31 -31.83 -20.32 -9.70
N ARG A 32 -31.29 -21.41 -10.26
CA ARG A 32 -30.23 -21.42 -11.26
C ARG A 32 -30.84 -21.12 -12.64
N ALA A 33 -30.82 -19.87 -13.09
CA ALA A 33 -31.21 -19.56 -14.47
C ALA A 33 -30.23 -18.66 -15.26
N HIS A 34 -29.19 -18.08 -14.65
CA HIS A 34 -28.31 -17.12 -15.34
C HIS A 34 -26.81 -17.43 -15.33
N ALA A 35 -26.39 -18.61 -14.89
CA ALA A 35 -24.98 -18.99 -14.79
C ALA A 35 -24.23 -19.26 -16.13
N PRO A 36 -24.87 -19.71 -17.24
CA PRO A 36 -24.09 -20.13 -18.42
C PRO A 36 -23.53 -19.00 -19.27
N LEU A 37 -24.10 -17.80 -19.25
CA LEU A 37 -23.70 -16.72 -20.16
C LEU A 37 -22.41 -15.99 -19.68
N LEU A 38 -22.25 -15.84 -18.38
CA LEU A 38 -21.07 -15.20 -17.78
C LEU A 38 -19.81 -16.10 -17.88
N THR A 39 -19.98 -17.39 -17.71
CA THR A 39 -18.87 -18.35 -17.78
C THR A 39 -18.28 -18.45 -19.21
N ALA A 40 -19.08 -18.30 -20.24
CA ALA A 40 -18.62 -18.34 -21.64
C ALA A 40 -17.81 -17.08 -22.03
N LEU A 41 -18.11 -15.92 -21.45
CA LEU A 41 -17.36 -14.68 -21.71
C LEU A 41 -15.97 -14.68 -21.07
N PHE A 42 -15.82 -15.33 -19.91
CA PHE A 42 -14.53 -15.40 -19.21
C PHE A 42 -13.54 -16.33 -19.89
N ALA A 43 -14.00 -17.39 -20.52
CA ALA A 43 -13.13 -18.33 -21.23
C ALA A 43 -12.42 -17.69 -22.44
N SER A 44 -13.05 -16.67 -23.06
CA SER A 44 -12.47 -16.01 -24.24
C SER A 44 -11.49 -14.88 -23.93
N THR A 45 -11.60 -14.23 -22.76
CA THR A 45 -10.68 -13.12 -22.39
C THR A 45 -9.45 -13.56 -21.61
N ALA A 46 -9.53 -14.66 -20.84
CA ALA A 46 -8.38 -15.20 -20.10
C ALA A 46 -7.34 -15.88 -21.00
N PHE A 47 -7.75 -16.43 -22.16
CA PHE A 47 -6.85 -17.10 -23.09
C PHE A 47 -6.08 -16.14 -24.03
N ALA A 48 -6.48 -14.91 -24.19
CA ALA A 48 -5.78 -13.94 -25.02
C ALA A 48 -4.50 -13.36 -24.39
N ALA A 49 -4.27 -13.57 -23.09
CA ALA A 49 -3.09 -13.07 -22.37
C ALA A 49 -1.92 -14.08 -22.26
N CYS A 50 -2.10 -15.35 -22.67
CA CYS A 50 -1.09 -16.43 -22.53
C CYS A 50 -0.79 -17.19 -23.83
N GLY A 51 -0.89 -16.57 -25.01
CA GLY A 51 -0.59 -17.19 -26.27
C GLY A 51 0.75 -16.73 -26.88
N GLY A 52 1.87 -17.38 -26.56
CA GLY A 52 3.15 -17.23 -27.23
C GLY A 52 3.74 -18.61 -27.56
N GLY A 53 3.71 -18.97 -28.85
CA GLY A 53 3.96 -20.31 -29.36
C GLY A 53 5.37 -20.81 -29.22
N GLY A 54 5.47 -22.12 -29.07
CA GLY A 54 6.69 -22.88 -29.18
C GLY A 54 7.13 -23.02 -30.65
N GLY A 55 8.43 -22.92 -30.87
CA GLY A 55 9.11 -23.26 -32.10
C GLY A 55 10.40 -24.01 -31.78
N ASP A 56 10.39 -25.28 -32.07
CA ASP A 56 11.53 -26.17 -32.03
C ASP A 56 12.65 -25.70 -32.96
N SER A 57 13.91 -25.71 -32.50
CA SER A 57 15.05 -25.89 -33.37
C SER A 57 16.28 -26.37 -32.58
N THR A 58 16.81 -27.50 -33.04
CA THR A 58 17.96 -28.29 -32.61
C THR A 58 19.31 -27.55 -32.63
N PRO A 59 20.30 -27.99 -31.83
CA PRO A 59 21.56 -27.26 -31.66
C PRO A 59 22.62 -27.68 -32.71
N GLY A 60 23.28 -26.69 -33.28
CA GLY A 60 24.47 -26.85 -34.10
C GLY A 60 25.74 -26.56 -33.29
N THR A 61 26.66 -27.51 -33.32
CA THR A 61 28.00 -27.47 -32.72
C THR A 61 28.96 -26.60 -33.53
N GLY A 62 29.69 -25.69 -32.86
CA GLY A 62 30.82 -24.95 -33.43
C GLY A 62 31.86 -24.61 -32.38
N ALA A 63 33.08 -25.03 -32.58
CA ALA A 63 34.22 -24.94 -31.67
C ALA A 63 34.85 -23.54 -31.61
N PRO A 64 35.71 -23.24 -30.58
CA PRO A 64 36.12 -21.89 -30.21
C PRO A 64 37.38 -21.40 -30.93
N GLY A 65 37.34 -20.11 -31.31
CA GLY A 65 38.52 -19.39 -31.83
C GLY A 65 39.24 -18.58 -30.73
N THR A 66 40.53 -18.61 -30.75
CA THR A 66 41.49 -17.95 -29.85
C THR A 66 41.47 -16.42 -29.92
N PRO A 67 41.73 -15.68 -28.83
CA PRO A 67 41.74 -14.22 -28.82
C PRO A 67 43.10 -13.63 -29.25
N GLY A 68 43.05 -12.63 -30.11
CA GLY A 68 44.18 -11.80 -30.48
C GLY A 68 44.32 -10.60 -29.55
N THR A 69 45.54 -10.27 -29.16
CA THR A 69 45.94 -9.14 -28.33
C THR A 69 45.81 -7.82 -29.09
N PRO A 70 45.23 -6.74 -28.50
CA PRO A 70 45.30 -5.40 -29.06
C PRO A 70 46.46 -4.58 -28.48
N ALA A 71 47.08 -3.78 -29.32
CA ALA A 71 48.12 -2.81 -29.02
C ALA A 71 47.57 -1.53 -28.34
N PRO A 72 48.40 -0.74 -27.63
CA PRO A 72 47.94 0.38 -26.86
C PRO A 72 47.60 1.60 -27.74
N GLY A 73 46.34 2.05 -27.60
CA GLY A 73 45.82 3.24 -28.25
C GLY A 73 45.92 4.49 -27.36
N THR A 74 46.22 5.60 -27.97
CA THR A 74 46.32 6.96 -27.46
C THR A 74 45.07 7.47 -26.71
N PRO A 75 45.20 8.34 -25.70
CA PRO A 75 44.05 8.85 -24.94
C PRO A 75 43.17 9.78 -25.81
N ALA A 76 41.86 9.54 -25.75
CA ALA A 76 40.85 10.39 -26.36
C ALA A 76 40.63 11.68 -25.53
N PRO A 77 40.26 12.81 -26.18
CA PRO A 77 40.01 14.07 -25.50
C PRO A 77 38.80 13.98 -24.54
N GLY A 78 38.91 14.67 -23.40
CA GLY A 78 37.89 14.69 -22.35
C GLY A 78 36.50 15.09 -22.87
N THR A 79 35.50 14.36 -22.44
CA THR A 79 34.09 14.71 -22.56
C THR A 79 33.81 15.99 -21.77
N PRO A 80 32.99 16.91 -22.29
CA PRO A 80 32.61 18.12 -21.57
C PRO A 80 31.84 17.74 -20.28
N ASP A 81 32.18 18.40 -19.18
CA ASP A 81 31.43 18.34 -17.94
C ASP A 81 29.94 18.55 -18.20
N THR A 82 29.13 17.53 -17.90
CA THR A 82 27.67 17.67 -17.88
C THR A 82 27.35 18.63 -16.73
N PRO A 83 26.65 19.76 -16.97
CA PRO A 83 26.29 20.68 -15.89
C PRO A 83 25.50 19.91 -14.81
N ALA A 84 25.80 20.17 -13.54
CA ALA A 84 25.01 19.66 -12.43
C ALA A 84 23.53 19.98 -12.69
N PRO A 85 22.58 19.03 -12.47
CA PRO A 85 21.19 19.28 -12.73
C PRO A 85 20.73 20.48 -11.90
N THR A 86 20.38 21.57 -12.58
CA THR A 86 19.76 22.73 -11.95
C THR A 86 18.47 22.27 -11.30
N THR A 87 18.29 22.61 -10.02
CA THR A 87 17.06 22.35 -9.27
C THR A 87 15.87 22.85 -10.09
N PRO A 88 14.91 21.98 -10.52
CA PRO A 88 13.78 22.45 -11.29
C PRO A 88 12.96 23.41 -10.43
N SER A 89 12.67 24.58 -10.93
CA SER A 89 11.71 25.48 -10.33
C SER A 89 10.35 24.76 -10.27
N LEU A 90 9.79 24.57 -9.07
CA LEU A 90 8.49 23.94 -8.82
C LEU A 90 7.28 24.68 -9.46
N GLY A 91 7.50 25.58 -10.43
CA GLY A 91 6.52 26.54 -10.91
C GLY A 91 6.04 26.45 -12.35
N ASN A 92 6.63 25.65 -13.22
CA ASN A 92 6.26 25.61 -14.65
C ASN A 92 5.92 24.19 -15.09
N TYR A 93 4.74 23.71 -14.70
CA TYR A 93 4.19 22.47 -15.23
C TYR A 93 3.51 22.72 -16.59
N ALA A 94 3.76 21.84 -17.58
CA ALA A 94 3.15 21.95 -18.91
C ALA A 94 1.63 21.66 -18.88
N HIS A 95 1.16 20.95 -17.85
CA HIS A 95 -0.24 20.54 -17.68
C HIS A 95 -0.80 21.06 -16.34
N PRO A 96 -1.13 22.35 -16.20
CA PRO A 96 -1.54 22.94 -14.92
C PRO A 96 -2.98 22.61 -14.51
N SER A 97 -3.84 22.26 -15.48
CA SER A 97 -5.28 22.01 -15.26
C SER A 97 -5.79 20.90 -16.16
N ALA A 98 -6.91 20.27 -15.75
CA ALA A 98 -7.60 19.30 -16.60
C ALA A 98 -8.34 20.00 -17.75
N THR A 99 -8.13 19.55 -18.98
CA THR A 99 -8.84 20.05 -20.17
C THR A 99 -10.08 19.22 -20.49
N SER A 100 -10.21 18.03 -19.90
CA SER A 100 -11.32 17.11 -20.07
C SER A 100 -11.70 16.41 -18.76
N ASP A 101 -12.91 15.83 -18.71
CA ASP A 101 -13.35 15.03 -17.58
C ASP A 101 -12.46 13.79 -17.38
N ASN A 102 -11.96 13.21 -18.47
CA ASN A 102 -11.03 12.09 -18.40
C ASN A 102 -9.70 12.47 -17.72
N GLU A 103 -9.13 13.63 -18.02
CA GLU A 103 -7.92 14.12 -17.38
C GLU A 103 -8.15 14.42 -15.89
N ALA A 104 -9.30 15.02 -15.55
CA ALA A 104 -9.68 15.26 -14.17
C ALA A 104 -9.86 13.94 -13.39
N ALA A 105 -10.57 12.98 -13.98
CA ALA A 105 -10.73 11.66 -13.38
C ALA A 105 -9.39 10.94 -13.20
N ARG A 106 -8.50 10.99 -14.21
CA ARG A 106 -7.14 10.41 -14.14
C ARG A 106 -6.33 10.98 -12.97
N PHE A 107 -6.34 12.29 -12.80
CA PHE A 107 -5.66 12.94 -11.68
C PHE A 107 -6.24 12.48 -10.34
N LEU A 108 -7.56 12.50 -10.18
CA LEU A 108 -8.22 12.10 -8.94
C LEU A 108 -7.96 10.63 -8.58
N LEU A 109 -7.95 9.74 -9.58
CA LEU A 109 -7.65 8.31 -9.37
C LEU A 109 -6.20 8.03 -8.96
N GLN A 110 -5.26 8.92 -9.30
CA GLN A 110 -3.88 8.84 -8.84
C GLN A 110 -3.71 9.50 -7.47
N ALA A 111 -4.35 10.64 -7.25
CA ALA A 111 -4.21 11.44 -6.04
C ALA A 111 -4.97 10.87 -4.84
N GLN A 112 -6.15 10.29 -5.07
CA GLN A 112 -7.00 9.72 -4.05
C GLN A 112 -7.51 8.32 -4.45
N PHE A 113 -8.67 7.86 -3.94
CA PHE A 113 -9.14 6.50 -4.20
C PHE A 113 -10.19 6.41 -5.32
N SER A 114 -10.88 7.50 -5.63
CA SER A 114 -12.03 7.53 -6.53
C SER A 114 -12.19 8.89 -7.20
N ALA A 115 -13.01 8.94 -8.22
CA ALA A 115 -13.45 10.16 -8.87
C ALA A 115 -14.98 10.11 -9.02
N SER A 116 -15.68 11.02 -8.37
CA SER A 116 -17.11 11.23 -8.58
C SER A 116 -17.36 12.32 -9.63
N THR A 117 -18.54 12.37 -10.21
CA THR A 117 -18.91 13.43 -11.15
C THR A 117 -18.76 14.83 -10.54
N ALA A 118 -19.10 14.98 -9.26
CA ALA A 118 -18.96 16.26 -8.56
C ALA A 118 -17.49 16.66 -8.36
N GLU A 119 -16.62 15.71 -7.98
CA GLU A 119 -15.19 15.94 -7.82
C GLU A 119 -14.51 16.28 -9.17
N ILE A 120 -14.89 15.58 -10.24
CA ILE A 120 -14.42 15.88 -11.60
C ILE A 120 -14.80 17.32 -11.99
N ALA A 121 -16.06 17.71 -11.81
CA ALA A 121 -16.52 19.05 -12.12
C ALA A 121 -15.82 20.13 -11.27
N ALA A 122 -15.64 19.87 -9.97
CA ALA A 122 -14.92 20.78 -9.07
C ALA A 122 -13.44 20.95 -9.47
N LEU A 123 -12.76 19.86 -9.82
CA LEU A 123 -11.37 19.93 -10.27
C LEU A 123 -11.21 20.66 -11.60
N ARG A 124 -12.16 20.48 -12.55
CA ARG A 124 -12.16 21.19 -13.83
C ARG A 124 -12.35 22.70 -13.70
N ALA A 125 -12.87 23.16 -12.59
CA ALA A 125 -13.07 24.58 -12.29
C ALA A 125 -11.82 25.26 -11.68
N THR A 126 -10.72 24.50 -11.44
CA THR A 126 -9.51 25.01 -10.79
C THR A 126 -8.24 24.40 -11.40
N THR A 127 -7.06 24.79 -10.89
CA THR A 127 -5.80 24.13 -11.24
C THR A 127 -5.55 22.90 -10.37
N TYR A 128 -4.73 21.94 -10.85
CA TYR A 128 -4.27 20.83 -10.03
C TYR A 128 -3.54 21.30 -8.77
N ALA A 129 -2.75 22.38 -8.89
CA ALA A 129 -1.99 22.93 -7.77
C ALA A 129 -2.92 23.51 -6.69
N ASP A 130 -3.94 24.28 -7.07
CA ASP A 130 -4.89 24.86 -6.13
C ASP A 130 -5.76 23.79 -5.47
N TRP A 131 -6.13 22.76 -6.22
CA TRP A 131 -6.83 21.61 -5.65
C TRP A 131 -5.97 20.91 -4.59
N LEU A 132 -4.68 20.65 -4.87
CA LEU A 132 -3.74 20.06 -3.91
C LEU A 132 -3.60 20.95 -2.67
N GLU A 133 -3.44 22.27 -2.83
CA GLU A 133 -3.37 23.18 -1.69
C GLU A 133 -4.64 23.13 -0.83
N SER A 134 -5.83 23.03 -1.44
CA SER A 134 -7.07 22.85 -0.71
C SER A 134 -7.09 21.57 0.12
N GLN A 135 -6.57 20.45 -0.44
CA GLN A 135 -6.48 19.16 0.26
C GLN A 135 -5.42 19.18 1.38
N PHE A 136 -4.29 19.86 1.17
CA PHE A 136 -3.25 20.00 2.18
C PHE A 136 -3.72 20.81 3.39
N ASN A 137 -4.52 21.84 3.15
CA ASN A 137 -5.05 22.72 4.18
C ASN A 137 -6.28 22.16 4.89
N ALA A 138 -6.94 21.15 4.31
CA ALA A 138 -7.97 20.39 5.00
C ALA A 138 -7.34 19.59 6.15
N GLY A 139 -7.91 19.73 7.35
CA GLY A 139 -7.49 18.93 8.51
C GLY A 139 -7.76 17.43 8.30
N PRO A 140 -7.15 16.57 9.12
CA PRO A 140 -7.49 15.15 9.12
C PRO A 140 -8.93 14.95 9.59
N SER A 141 -9.64 14.03 8.96
CA SER A 141 -10.95 13.57 9.44
C SER A 141 -10.81 12.73 10.71
N GLN A 142 -11.95 12.22 11.23
CA GLN A 142 -11.94 11.34 12.40
C GLN A 142 -10.86 10.26 12.32
N GLY A 143 -10.02 10.15 13.35
CA GLY A 143 -8.97 9.14 13.45
C GLY A 143 -9.53 7.74 13.72
N GLY A 144 -8.70 6.74 13.47
CA GLY A 144 -9.03 5.34 13.75
C GLY A 144 -9.19 5.06 15.24
N TRP A 145 -8.34 5.68 16.08
CA TRP A 145 -8.45 5.60 17.53
C TRP A 145 -9.80 6.07 18.05
N ASP A 146 -10.22 7.24 17.63
CA ASP A 146 -11.49 7.83 18.07
C ASP A 146 -12.68 7.04 17.53
N TRP A 147 -12.57 6.49 16.31
CA TRP A 147 -13.58 5.63 15.72
C TRP A 147 -13.78 4.35 16.54
N LEU A 148 -12.70 3.69 16.98
CA LEU A 148 -12.79 2.50 17.83
C LEU A 148 -13.44 2.82 19.17
N ASN A 149 -13.04 3.92 19.80
CA ASN A 149 -13.59 4.32 21.11
C ASN A 149 -15.09 4.66 21.03
N GLN A 150 -15.51 5.42 20.02
CA GLN A 150 -16.93 5.77 19.83
C GLN A 150 -17.82 4.56 19.60
N ARG A 151 -17.23 3.47 19.08
CA ARG A 151 -17.95 2.23 18.86
C ARG A 151 -17.91 1.26 20.01
N GLY A 152 -17.27 1.59 21.13
CA GLY A 152 -17.20 0.77 22.31
C GLY A 152 -16.18 -0.38 22.25
N TYR A 153 -15.24 -0.35 21.27
CA TYR A 153 -14.18 -1.38 21.19
C TYR A 153 -13.12 -1.26 22.31
N ALA A 154 -13.16 -0.22 23.13
CA ALA A 154 -12.33 -0.09 24.33
C ALA A 154 -13.00 -0.64 25.61
N ASP A 155 -14.23 -1.14 25.52
CA ASP A 155 -14.97 -1.66 26.65
C ASP A 155 -14.49 -3.05 27.07
N ILE A 156 -13.97 -3.17 28.29
CA ILE A 156 -13.49 -4.43 28.88
C ILE A 156 -14.61 -5.29 29.48
N SER A 157 -15.78 -4.70 29.71
CA SER A 157 -16.93 -5.42 30.28
C SER A 157 -17.65 -6.29 29.25
N ASN A 158 -17.31 -6.12 27.98
CA ASN A 158 -17.89 -6.87 26.89
C ASN A 158 -17.38 -8.32 26.85
N ASN A 159 -18.27 -9.29 26.75
CA ASN A 159 -17.95 -10.73 26.71
C ASN A 159 -17.10 -11.13 25.49
N THR A 160 -17.01 -10.27 24.46
CA THR A 160 -16.20 -10.54 23.26
C THR A 160 -14.71 -10.29 23.43
N ALA A 161 -14.27 -9.79 24.59
CA ALA A 161 -12.85 -9.58 24.91
C ALA A 161 -12.09 -8.80 23.80
N TYR A 162 -12.61 -7.63 23.39
CA TYR A 162 -12.02 -6.81 22.32
C TYR A 162 -10.55 -6.44 22.56
N TYR A 163 -10.11 -6.44 23.82
CA TYR A 163 -8.71 -6.23 24.20
C TYR A 163 -7.74 -7.28 23.64
N ASP A 164 -8.23 -8.48 23.25
CA ASP A 164 -7.41 -9.55 22.65
C ASP A 164 -7.67 -9.74 21.14
N ASN A 165 -8.69 -9.09 20.59
CA ASN A 165 -9.11 -9.31 19.21
C ASN A 165 -8.43 -8.35 18.24
N SER A 166 -8.14 -8.82 17.03
CA SER A 166 -7.54 -8.01 15.96
C SER A 166 -8.57 -7.41 15.00
N TYR A 167 -9.71 -8.06 14.79
CA TYR A 167 -10.68 -7.69 13.76
C TYR A 167 -11.30 -6.28 13.91
N PRO A 168 -11.39 -5.63 15.10
CA PRO A 168 -11.84 -4.24 15.14
C PRO A 168 -10.93 -3.28 14.37
N ALA A 169 -9.63 -3.59 14.24
CA ALA A 169 -8.72 -2.81 13.43
C ALA A 169 -8.99 -2.97 11.92
N ASP A 170 -9.43 -4.16 11.46
CA ASP A 170 -9.86 -4.35 10.07
C ASP A 170 -11.09 -3.49 9.77
N TYR A 171 -12.08 -3.49 10.66
CA TYR A 171 -13.29 -2.66 10.50
C TYR A 171 -12.95 -1.17 10.45
N MET A 172 -12.07 -0.74 11.35
CA MET A 172 -11.59 0.64 11.42
C MET A 172 -10.90 1.05 10.13
N ILE A 173 -9.92 0.29 9.65
CA ILE A 173 -9.13 0.71 8.47
C ILE A 173 -9.98 0.72 7.20
N TRP A 174 -10.86 -0.25 7.00
CA TRP A 174 -11.78 -0.22 5.87
C TRP A 174 -12.73 0.98 5.92
N TYR A 175 -13.27 1.32 7.11
CA TYR A 175 -14.06 2.55 7.27
C TYR A 175 -13.25 3.79 6.90
N GLN A 176 -12.01 3.90 7.41
CA GLN A 176 -11.12 5.02 7.10
C GLN A 176 -10.89 5.20 5.60
N LEU A 177 -10.69 4.12 4.86
CA LEU A 177 -10.45 4.16 3.43
C LEU A 177 -11.75 4.41 2.63
N MET A 178 -12.88 3.86 3.07
CA MET A 178 -14.15 3.91 2.34
C MET A 178 -14.93 5.23 2.54
N LYS A 179 -14.84 5.85 3.72
CA LYS A 179 -15.75 6.95 4.11
C LYS A 179 -15.08 8.27 4.42
N SER A 180 -13.78 8.29 4.74
CA SER A 180 -13.11 9.53 5.10
C SER A 180 -13.14 10.55 3.95
N PRO A 181 -13.46 11.82 4.21
CA PRO A 181 -13.51 12.86 3.18
C PRO A 181 -12.13 13.33 2.71
N ASP A 182 -11.09 13.13 3.53
CA ASP A 182 -9.70 13.51 3.26
C ASP A 182 -8.96 12.45 2.43
N GLY A 183 -9.48 12.16 1.22
CA GLY A 183 -9.04 11.08 0.36
C GLY A 183 -7.55 11.11 0.00
N LEU A 184 -7.01 12.27 -0.37
CA LEU A 184 -5.58 12.42 -0.66
C LEU A 184 -4.72 12.09 0.57
N ARG A 185 -5.08 12.59 1.75
CA ARG A 185 -4.37 12.34 3.00
C ARG A 185 -4.34 10.85 3.35
N LYS A 186 -5.48 10.17 3.25
CA LYS A 186 -5.57 8.72 3.48
C LYS A 186 -4.80 7.91 2.42
N ARG A 187 -4.78 8.37 1.17
CA ARG A 187 -4.01 7.73 0.10
C ARG A 187 -2.50 7.80 0.34
N VAL A 188 -2.01 8.96 0.78
CA VAL A 188 -0.59 9.13 1.14
C VAL A 188 -0.26 8.34 2.41
N ALA A 189 -1.13 8.36 3.43
CA ALA A 189 -0.93 7.56 4.64
C ALA A 189 -0.87 6.05 4.33
N LEU A 190 -1.72 5.56 3.42
CA LEU A 190 -1.66 4.17 2.95
C LEU A 190 -0.32 3.86 2.26
N ALA A 191 0.16 4.75 1.38
CA ALA A 191 1.46 4.59 0.74
C ALA A 191 2.62 4.57 1.76
N LEU A 192 2.54 5.41 2.80
CA LEU A 192 3.52 5.39 3.90
C LEU A 192 3.44 4.11 4.74
N SER A 193 2.24 3.56 4.97
CA SER A 193 2.07 2.29 5.70
C SER A 193 2.63 1.08 4.96
N GLU A 194 2.77 1.18 3.64
CA GLU A 194 3.40 0.16 2.80
C GLU A 194 4.93 0.30 2.71
N ILE A 195 5.48 1.42 3.22
CA ILE A 195 6.92 1.66 3.35
C ILE A 195 7.38 1.36 4.78
N CYS A 196 6.70 1.93 5.78
CA CYS A 196 6.99 1.76 7.19
C CYS A 196 6.12 0.63 7.78
N VAL A 197 6.23 -0.58 7.25
CA VAL A 197 5.29 -1.67 7.48
C VAL A 197 5.15 -2.06 8.94
N VAL A 198 3.91 -2.09 9.43
CA VAL A 198 3.48 -2.84 10.62
C VAL A 198 2.29 -3.70 10.21
N SER A 199 2.32 -4.98 10.54
CA SER A 199 1.24 -5.90 10.21
C SER A 199 0.47 -6.32 11.45
N LEU A 200 -0.86 -6.18 11.40
CA LEU A 200 -1.78 -6.65 12.43
C LEU A 200 -1.64 -8.16 12.70
N SER A 201 -1.24 -8.93 11.68
CA SER A 201 -0.97 -10.37 11.82
C SER A 201 0.28 -10.69 12.64
N GLY A 202 1.22 -9.74 12.74
CA GLY A 202 2.45 -9.87 13.51
C GLY A 202 2.45 -9.13 14.85
N VAL A 203 1.34 -8.46 15.21
CA VAL A 203 1.21 -7.72 16.48
C VAL A 203 0.30 -8.48 17.43
N ASP A 204 0.90 -9.20 18.40
CA ASP A 204 0.18 -9.98 19.41
C ASP A 204 0.32 -9.37 20.81
N ILE A 205 -0.39 -8.27 21.01
CA ILE A 205 -0.45 -7.53 22.28
C ILE A 205 -1.91 -7.29 22.70
N THR A 206 -2.13 -7.07 23.98
CA THR A 206 -3.40 -6.55 24.47
C THR A 206 -3.67 -5.18 23.81
N TRP A 207 -4.91 -4.95 23.38
CA TRP A 207 -5.31 -3.74 22.64
C TRP A 207 -4.62 -3.55 21.30
N ARG A 208 -4.26 -4.66 20.61
CA ARG A 208 -3.63 -4.60 19.28
C ARG A 208 -4.40 -3.74 18.28
N CYS A 209 -5.73 -3.74 18.34
CA CYS A 209 -6.54 -2.90 17.47
C CYS A 209 -6.32 -1.39 17.71
N HIS A 210 -6.20 -0.97 18.98
CA HIS A 210 -5.91 0.41 19.33
C HIS A 210 -4.46 0.81 18.99
N ALA A 211 -3.50 -0.10 19.19
CA ALA A 211 -2.12 0.15 18.79
C ALA A 211 -1.99 0.34 17.27
N MET A 212 -2.69 -0.47 16.47
CA MET A 212 -2.74 -0.33 15.02
C MET A 212 -3.50 0.91 14.58
N ALA A 213 -4.59 1.28 15.27
CA ALA A 213 -5.31 2.51 14.98
C ALA A 213 -4.44 3.75 15.22
N TRP A 214 -3.67 3.77 16.33
CA TRP A 214 -2.76 4.88 16.59
C TRP A 214 -1.58 4.92 15.62
N TYR A 215 -1.04 3.76 15.23
CA TYR A 215 -0.04 3.68 14.17
C TYR A 215 -0.56 4.32 12.86
N TRP A 216 -1.78 3.96 12.45
CA TRP A 216 -2.44 4.54 11.29
C TRP A 216 -2.65 6.05 11.43
N ASP A 217 -3.17 6.51 12.58
CA ASP A 217 -3.44 7.92 12.83
C ASP A 217 -2.16 8.77 12.79
N GLN A 218 -1.02 8.24 13.27
CA GLN A 218 0.27 8.92 13.15
C GLN A 218 0.69 9.11 11.68
N LEU A 219 0.49 8.12 10.82
CA LEU A 219 0.77 8.26 9.39
C LEU A 219 -0.18 9.25 8.72
N VAL A 220 -1.46 9.23 9.05
CA VAL A 220 -2.46 10.19 8.57
C VAL A 220 -2.11 11.62 8.97
N ASN A 221 -1.75 11.84 10.22
CA ASN A 221 -1.38 13.15 10.74
C ASN A 221 -0.10 13.71 10.09
N ASN A 222 0.83 12.82 9.72
CA ASN A 222 2.09 13.17 9.09
C ASN A 222 2.10 13.03 7.55
N ALA A 223 0.97 12.70 6.92
CA ALA A 223 0.91 12.48 5.47
C ALA A 223 1.38 13.71 4.66
N PHE A 224 1.22 14.90 5.22
CA PHE A 224 1.69 16.18 4.65
C PHE A 224 2.66 16.91 5.59
N GLY A 225 3.26 16.19 6.53
CA GLY A 225 4.26 16.69 7.47
C GLY A 225 5.69 16.52 6.96
N ASN A 226 6.62 16.40 7.90
CA ASN A 226 8.02 16.16 7.59
C ASN A 226 8.38 14.67 7.76
N TYR A 227 9.10 14.10 6.80
CA TYR A 227 9.48 12.69 6.83
C TYR A 227 10.36 12.33 8.06
N ARG A 228 11.14 13.29 8.58
CA ARG A 228 11.90 13.09 9.83
C ARG A 228 10.94 12.79 11.01
N SER A 229 9.81 13.49 11.07
CA SER A 229 8.77 13.22 12.08
C SER A 229 8.09 11.87 11.86
N VAL A 230 7.89 11.46 10.60
CA VAL A 230 7.39 10.09 10.30
C VAL A 230 8.33 9.05 10.88
N LEU A 231 9.64 9.15 10.62
CA LEU A 231 10.64 8.21 11.16
C LEU A 231 10.62 8.16 12.69
N GLU A 232 10.55 9.31 13.36
CA GLU A 232 10.51 9.35 14.83
C GLU A 232 9.23 8.75 15.40
N ASN A 233 8.08 9.14 14.86
CA ASN A 233 6.79 8.63 15.31
C ASN A 233 6.68 7.12 15.09
N VAL A 234 7.18 6.59 13.97
CA VAL A 234 7.21 5.16 13.69
C VAL A 234 8.18 4.44 14.64
N THR A 235 9.38 4.99 14.88
CA THR A 235 10.37 4.41 15.80
C THR A 235 9.83 4.22 17.21
N LEU A 236 9.09 5.21 17.71
CA LEU A 236 8.58 5.21 19.08
C LEU A 236 7.14 4.67 19.19
N ASN A 237 6.55 4.19 18.11
CA ASN A 237 5.20 3.66 18.10
C ASN A 237 5.13 2.30 18.81
N ALA A 238 4.10 2.10 19.64
CA ALA A 238 3.94 0.85 20.40
C ALA A 238 3.75 -0.39 19.50
N ALA A 239 3.00 -0.30 18.40
CA ALA A 239 2.81 -1.40 17.48
C ALA A 239 4.10 -1.75 16.72
N MET A 240 4.83 -0.74 16.23
CA MET A 240 6.13 -0.91 15.58
C MET A 240 7.16 -1.48 16.57
N GLY A 241 7.17 -0.98 17.80
CA GLY A 241 8.08 -1.46 18.84
C GLY A 241 7.93 -2.96 19.13
N TYR A 242 6.70 -3.47 19.06
CA TYR A 242 6.45 -4.91 19.15
C TYR A 242 6.85 -5.63 17.87
N TYR A 243 6.43 -5.12 16.71
CA TYR A 243 6.57 -5.77 15.42
C TYR A 243 8.04 -5.98 14.99
N LEU A 244 8.92 -5.03 15.30
CA LEU A 244 10.35 -5.09 14.96
C LEU A 244 11.28 -5.15 16.19
N ASN A 245 10.76 -5.60 17.34
CA ASN A 245 11.55 -5.90 18.57
C ASN A 245 12.29 -4.71 19.20
N THR A 246 11.91 -3.47 18.89
CA THR A 246 12.46 -2.31 19.61
C THR A 246 11.98 -2.30 21.05
N ARG A 247 10.75 -2.72 21.28
CA ARG A 247 10.19 -2.87 22.62
C ARG A 247 10.93 -3.95 23.39
N GLY A 248 11.44 -3.59 24.57
CA GLY A 248 12.12 -4.51 25.46
C GLY A 248 13.55 -4.90 25.03
N ASN A 249 14.04 -4.35 23.90
CA ASN A 249 15.42 -4.51 23.49
C ASN A 249 16.37 -3.95 24.57
N GLN A 250 17.42 -4.68 24.89
CA GLN A 250 18.32 -4.35 25.99
C GLN A 250 19.77 -4.27 25.51
N LYS A 251 20.52 -3.40 26.19
CA LYS A 251 21.95 -3.26 25.98
C LYS A 251 22.69 -4.61 26.08
N GLU A 252 23.88 -4.65 25.55
CA GLU A 252 24.81 -5.76 25.65
C GLU A 252 25.04 -6.22 27.11
N ASN A 253 25.28 -7.52 27.30
CA ASN A 253 25.64 -8.10 28.56
C ASN A 253 26.79 -9.12 28.38
N PRO A 254 28.04 -8.75 28.64
CA PRO A 254 29.19 -9.64 28.45
C PRO A 254 29.12 -10.93 29.25
N ALA A 255 28.46 -10.93 30.43
CA ALA A 255 28.36 -12.11 31.28
C ALA A 255 27.45 -13.20 30.67
N THR A 256 26.48 -12.81 29.88
CA THR A 256 25.52 -13.75 29.23
C THR A 256 25.72 -13.86 27.72
N GLY A 257 26.62 -13.05 27.14
CA GLY A 257 26.81 -12.96 25.70
C GLY A 257 25.70 -12.20 24.94
N ARG A 258 24.71 -11.62 25.66
CA ARG A 258 23.60 -10.90 25.02
C ARG A 258 24.11 -9.71 24.21
N GLN A 259 23.61 -9.57 22.98
CA GLN A 259 23.78 -8.39 22.14
C GLN A 259 22.42 -7.67 21.96
N PRO A 260 22.40 -6.38 21.62
CA PRO A 260 21.19 -5.68 21.20
C PRO A 260 20.53 -6.39 20.01
N ASP A 261 19.20 -6.41 19.98
CA ASP A 261 18.45 -6.88 18.81
C ASP A 261 18.63 -5.91 17.63
N GLU A 262 19.01 -6.43 16.46
CA GLU A 262 19.36 -5.67 15.27
C GLU A 262 18.18 -5.44 14.32
N ASN A 263 17.03 -6.08 14.56
CA ASN A 263 15.93 -6.13 13.59
C ASN A 263 15.48 -4.73 13.18
N TYR A 264 15.11 -3.88 14.14
CA TYR A 264 14.69 -2.51 13.82
C TYR A 264 15.80 -1.68 13.16
N ALA A 265 17.04 -1.81 13.62
CA ALA A 265 18.18 -1.09 13.06
C ALA A 265 18.37 -1.42 11.57
N ARG A 266 18.23 -2.68 11.20
CA ARG A 266 18.31 -3.15 9.82
C ARG A 266 17.16 -2.58 8.99
N GLU A 267 15.93 -2.71 9.46
CA GLU A 267 14.75 -2.37 8.68
C GLU A 267 14.56 -0.85 8.53
N VAL A 268 14.95 -0.05 9.54
CA VAL A 268 14.89 1.42 9.38
C VAL A 268 15.88 1.93 8.35
N MET A 269 17.06 1.30 8.22
CA MET A 269 18.00 1.60 7.14
C MET A 269 17.52 1.06 5.80
N GLN A 270 17.21 -0.21 5.73
CA GLN A 270 16.96 -0.93 4.49
C GLN A 270 15.64 -0.55 3.82
N LEU A 271 14.54 -0.46 4.59
CA LEU A 271 13.19 -0.30 4.05
C LEU A 271 12.63 1.10 4.21
N MET A 272 13.01 1.79 5.30
CA MET A 272 12.35 3.04 5.70
C MET A 272 13.20 4.29 5.44
N SER A 273 14.46 4.18 4.99
CA SER A 273 15.30 5.37 4.79
C SER A 273 16.28 5.30 3.62
N ILE A 274 17.31 4.46 3.66
CA ILE A 274 18.44 4.56 2.73
C ILE A 274 18.52 3.46 1.67
N GLY A 275 17.84 2.32 1.89
CA GLY A 275 17.92 1.17 0.98
C GLY A 275 19.26 0.42 1.07
N LEU A 276 19.47 -0.56 0.19
CA LEU A 276 20.63 -1.46 0.22
C LEU A 276 21.87 -0.92 -0.48
N VAL A 277 21.69 -0.01 -1.44
CA VAL A 277 22.78 0.50 -2.28
C VAL A 277 22.78 2.02 -2.32
N GLU A 278 23.96 2.62 -2.49
CA GLU A 278 24.08 4.05 -2.70
C GLU A 278 23.39 4.47 -4.00
N LEU A 279 22.66 5.59 -3.96
CA LEU A 279 21.88 6.10 -5.07
C LEU A 279 22.39 7.47 -5.55
N ASN A 280 22.31 7.67 -6.85
CA ASN A 280 22.28 9.01 -7.46
C ASN A 280 20.92 9.66 -7.19
N ILE A 281 20.81 10.97 -7.41
CA ILE A 281 19.55 11.70 -7.19
C ILE A 281 18.39 11.19 -8.05
N ASP A 282 18.69 10.58 -9.18
CA ASP A 282 17.73 9.99 -10.13
C ASP A 282 17.28 8.56 -9.73
N GLY A 283 17.74 8.06 -8.58
CA GLY A 283 17.41 6.74 -8.07
C GLY A 283 18.20 5.60 -8.74
N SER A 284 19.14 5.90 -9.63
CA SER A 284 20.06 4.90 -10.18
C SER A 284 21.13 4.52 -9.15
N PRO A 285 21.56 3.25 -9.07
CA PRO A 285 22.65 2.84 -8.17
C PRO A 285 23.97 3.51 -8.54
N LYS A 286 24.68 4.02 -7.54
CA LYS A 286 26.08 4.36 -7.69
C LYS A 286 26.90 3.08 -7.81
N LYS A 287 27.97 3.13 -8.61
CA LYS A 287 28.82 1.98 -8.89
C LYS A 287 30.27 2.28 -8.56
N ASP A 288 30.97 1.25 -8.10
CA ASP A 288 32.41 1.28 -7.89
C ASP A 288 33.19 1.23 -9.23
N GLY A 289 34.53 1.25 -9.13
CA GLY A 289 35.40 1.19 -10.32
C GLY A 289 35.31 -0.11 -11.12
N ALA A 290 34.68 -1.16 -10.59
CA ALA A 290 34.40 -2.42 -11.26
C ALA A 290 32.97 -2.49 -11.83
N GLY A 291 32.17 -1.43 -11.68
CA GLY A 291 30.79 -1.34 -12.16
C GLY A 291 29.76 -2.03 -11.25
N LYS A 292 30.15 -2.48 -10.04
CA LYS A 292 29.25 -3.08 -9.06
C LYS A 292 28.56 -1.98 -8.22
N PRO A 293 27.26 -2.11 -7.90
CA PRO A 293 26.60 -1.22 -6.97
C PRO A 293 27.33 -1.16 -5.61
N ILE A 294 27.43 0.04 -5.04
CA ILE A 294 28.06 0.29 -3.74
C ILE A 294 27.00 0.07 -2.66
N ASP A 295 27.30 -0.75 -1.64
CA ASP A 295 26.41 -0.97 -0.50
C ASP A 295 26.26 0.32 0.32
N SER A 296 25.04 0.64 0.73
CA SER A 296 24.74 1.88 1.47
C SER A 296 25.13 1.81 2.96
N TYR A 297 25.24 0.62 3.52
CA TYR A 297 25.65 0.36 4.90
C TYR A 297 26.28 -1.03 5.02
N THR A 298 26.98 -1.24 6.12
CA THR A 298 27.64 -2.50 6.47
C THR A 298 26.95 -3.16 7.66
N MET A 299 27.29 -4.42 7.94
CA MET A 299 26.82 -5.11 9.14
C MET A 299 27.28 -4.39 10.43
N ASN A 300 28.44 -3.76 10.42
CA ASN A 300 28.91 -2.97 11.56
C ASN A 300 28.02 -1.75 11.82
N ASP A 301 27.47 -1.11 10.78
CA ASP A 301 26.51 -0.01 10.93
C ASP A 301 25.23 -0.50 11.60
N VAL A 302 24.73 -1.69 11.22
CA VAL A 302 23.54 -2.32 11.82
C VAL A 302 23.76 -2.58 13.31
N THR A 303 24.86 -3.26 13.67
CA THR A 303 25.19 -3.62 15.06
C THR A 303 25.35 -2.38 15.94
N ASN A 304 26.01 -1.33 15.43
CA ASN A 304 26.18 -0.09 16.18
C ASN A 304 24.88 0.69 16.33
N LEU A 305 24.09 0.80 15.25
CA LEU A 305 22.79 1.48 15.30
C LEU A 305 21.81 0.77 16.25
N ALA A 306 21.86 -0.57 16.35
CA ALA A 306 21.03 -1.35 17.27
C ALA A 306 21.19 -0.94 18.73
N ARG A 307 22.38 -0.49 19.15
CA ARG A 307 22.63 0.04 20.51
C ARG A 307 21.74 1.23 20.84
N VAL A 308 21.47 2.08 19.85
CA VAL A 308 20.63 3.28 20.01
C VAL A 308 19.19 2.93 20.35
N PHE A 309 18.68 1.81 19.83
CA PHE A 309 17.30 1.37 20.01
C PHE A 309 17.09 0.48 21.25
N THR A 310 18.07 0.39 22.14
CA THR A 310 17.96 -0.34 23.41
C THR A 310 17.29 0.50 24.49
N GLY A 311 16.59 -0.17 25.42
CA GLY A 311 16.00 0.45 26.60
C GLY A 311 14.59 0.99 26.42
N TYR A 312 14.02 0.93 25.22
CA TYR A 312 12.64 1.39 24.97
C TYR A 312 11.62 0.32 25.33
N ASP A 313 10.54 0.74 25.99
CA ASP A 313 9.37 -0.11 26.33
C ASP A 313 8.11 0.75 26.36
N TYR A 314 6.93 0.11 26.47
CA TYR A 314 5.67 0.85 26.56
C TYR A 314 5.67 1.83 27.72
N ASP A 315 5.17 3.03 27.48
CA ASP A 315 4.91 3.99 28.55
C ASP A 315 3.67 3.57 29.33
N GLN A 316 3.88 3.08 30.55
CA GLN A 316 2.84 2.65 31.47
C GLN A 316 2.49 3.70 32.54
N THR A 317 2.99 4.92 32.42
CA THR A 317 2.78 5.99 33.44
C THR A 317 1.31 6.37 33.60
N GLN A 318 0.50 6.20 32.57
CA GLN A 318 -0.94 6.44 32.57
C GLN A 318 -1.76 5.14 32.60
N ASN A 319 -1.14 4.01 32.92
CA ASN A 319 -1.85 2.76 32.99
C ASN A 319 -2.78 2.71 34.20
N VAL A 320 -4.03 2.31 33.93
CA VAL A 320 -5.03 1.99 34.95
C VAL A 320 -5.39 0.51 34.79
N PRO A 321 -4.71 -0.38 35.54
CA PRO A 321 -5.02 -1.81 35.50
C PRO A 321 -6.45 -2.05 35.96
N THR A 322 -7.24 -2.76 35.16
CA THR A 322 -8.65 -3.03 35.45
C THR A 322 -8.90 -4.53 35.36
N THR A 323 -9.56 -5.08 36.39
CA THR A 323 -9.96 -6.49 36.37
C THR A 323 -11.13 -6.69 35.43
N VAL A 324 -11.01 -7.63 34.49
CA VAL A 324 -12.09 -8.01 33.59
C VAL A 324 -13.25 -8.59 34.39
N PRO A 325 -14.48 -8.05 34.27
CA PRO A 325 -15.63 -8.50 35.04
C PRO A 325 -15.83 -10.04 34.96
N GLY A 326 -16.07 -10.67 36.10
CA GLY A 326 -16.29 -12.12 36.21
C GLY A 326 -15.03 -12.98 36.02
N THR A 327 -13.83 -12.40 35.99
CA THR A 327 -12.56 -13.11 35.83
C THR A 327 -11.51 -12.63 36.83
N THR A 328 -10.35 -13.30 36.88
CA THR A 328 -9.16 -12.86 37.62
C THR A 328 -8.17 -12.09 36.71
N ARG A 329 -8.47 -11.95 35.42
CA ARG A 329 -7.60 -11.30 34.46
C ARG A 329 -7.60 -9.78 34.67
N VAL A 330 -6.41 -9.20 34.70
CA VAL A 330 -6.19 -7.76 34.74
C VAL A 330 -5.66 -7.33 33.36
N VAL A 331 -6.25 -6.31 32.79
CA VAL A 331 -5.81 -5.67 31.56
C VAL A 331 -5.46 -4.20 31.81
N SER A 332 -4.47 -3.68 31.09
CA SER A 332 -4.17 -2.26 31.03
C SER A 332 -5.30 -1.50 30.31
N ASN A 333 -5.39 -0.19 30.52
CA ASN A 333 -6.16 0.64 29.59
C ASN A 333 -5.46 0.75 28.24
N THR A 334 -6.10 1.38 27.25
CA THR A 334 -5.57 1.53 25.88
C THR A 334 -4.45 2.58 25.77
N THR A 335 -4.19 3.38 26.78
CA THR A 335 -3.41 4.62 26.71
C THR A 335 -1.95 4.38 26.31
N PHE A 336 -1.33 3.29 26.77
CA PHE A 336 0.06 2.97 26.40
C PHE A 336 0.26 2.86 24.88
N ALA A 337 -0.74 2.41 24.15
CA ALA A 337 -0.68 2.26 22.71
C ALA A 337 -0.63 3.60 21.96
N ARG A 338 -1.03 4.69 22.62
CA ARG A 338 -1.06 6.06 22.10
C ARG A 338 0.15 6.90 22.52
N LEU A 339 0.84 6.49 23.57
CA LEU A 339 2.05 7.17 24.03
C LEU A 339 3.27 6.69 23.24
N PRO A 340 4.27 7.58 22.99
CA PRO A 340 5.58 7.14 22.53
C PRO A 340 6.19 6.16 23.53
N MET A 341 6.92 5.15 23.06
CA MET A 341 7.65 4.26 23.96
C MET A 341 8.61 5.06 24.86
N ALA A 342 8.62 4.71 26.13
CA ALA A 342 9.47 5.35 27.15
C ALA A 342 10.84 4.68 27.22
N LEU A 343 11.88 5.49 27.50
CA LEU A 343 13.23 5.02 27.66
C LEU A 343 13.49 4.60 29.12
N ASN A 344 13.91 3.35 29.33
CA ASN A 344 14.53 2.88 30.55
C ASN A 344 16.06 2.99 30.44
N ALA A 345 16.65 4.03 31.01
CA ALA A 345 18.08 4.30 30.93
C ALA A 345 18.97 3.16 31.47
N SER A 346 18.48 2.35 32.42
CA SER A 346 19.22 1.21 32.94
C SER A 346 19.41 0.07 31.93
N ARG A 347 18.52 -0.01 30.95
CA ARG A 347 18.54 -1.01 29.86
C ARG A 347 19.14 -0.47 28.56
N HIS A 348 19.41 0.84 28.50
CA HIS A 348 20.00 1.49 27.33
C HIS A 348 21.51 1.26 27.28
N SER A 349 22.09 1.06 26.08
CA SER A 349 23.53 0.92 25.87
C SER A 349 24.26 2.24 26.15
N THR A 350 25.32 2.14 26.88
CA THR A 350 26.22 3.26 27.18
C THR A 350 27.51 3.24 26.34
N LEU A 351 27.65 2.26 25.44
CA LEU A 351 28.80 2.17 24.55
C LEU A 351 28.70 3.21 23.42
N ALA A 352 29.84 3.61 22.90
CA ALA A 352 29.87 4.42 21.69
C ALA A 352 29.24 3.65 20.49
N ALA A 353 28.58 4.36 19.57
CA ALA A 353 28.02 3.79 18.38
C ALA A 353 28.49 4.59 17.16
N THR A 354 29.18 3.92 16.22
CA THR A 354 29.63 4.53 14.97
C THR A 354 28.95 3.84 13.78
N PHE A 355 28.14 4.58 13.01
CA PHE A 355 27.41 4.08 11.85
C PHE A 355 27.27 5.21 10.82
N LEU A 356 27.29 4.87 9.54
CA LEU A 356 27.14 5.81 8.42
C LEU A 356 28.03 7.07 8.55
N GLY A 357 29.24 6.92 9.04
CA GLY A 357 30.20 8.02 9.28
C GLY A 357 29.89 8.91 10.48
N THR A 358 28.81 8.66 11.23
CA THR A 358 28.45 9.40 12.45
C THR A 358 28.86 8.61 13.70
N THR A 359 29.47 9.27 14.68
CA THR A 359 29.80 8.68 15.98
C THR A 359 28.99 9.32 17.09
N ILE A 360 28.22 8.50 17.80
CA ILE A 360 27.58 8.85 19.07
C ILE A 360 28.55 8.46 20.19
N PRO A 361 29.03 9.41 21.00
CA PRO A 361 29.97 9.11 22.09
C PRO A 361 29.38 8.16 23.15
N ALA A 362 30.25 7.44 23.83
CA ALA A 362 29.85 6.65 25.00
C ALA A 362 29.15 7.52 26.06
N ASN A 363 28.17 6.94 26.75
CA ASN A 363 27.36 7.60 27.79
C ASN A 363 26.49 8.76 27.28
N THR A 364 26.25 8.88 25.96
CA THR A 364 25.26 9.82 25.43
C THR A 364 23.87 9.46 25.96
N PRO A 365 23.10 10.42 26.51
CA PRO A 365 21.73 10.15 26.93
C PRO A 365 20.85 9.58 25.77
N GLY A 366 20.07 8.54 26.04
CA GLY A 366 19.38 7.79 24.98
C GLY A 366 18.46 8.63 24.08
N ALA A 367 17.78 9.66 24.60
CA ALA A 367 16.99 10.57 23.77
C ALA A 367 17.88 11.38 22.80
N ALA A 368 19.06 11.81 23.24
CA ALA A 368 20.02 12.50 22.37
C ALA A 368 20.65 11.54 21.35
N ALA A 369 20.95 10.30 21.76
CA ALA A 369 21.41 9.25 20.87
C ALA A 369 20.39 8.93 19.78
N LEU A 370 19.11 8.77 20.15
CA LEU A 370 18.02 8.54 19.20
C LEU A 370 17.86 9.71 18.21
N LYS A 371 17.87 10.95 18.72
CA LYS A 371 17.78 12.14 17.85
C LYS A 371 18.93 12.14 16.83
N THR A 372 20.17 11.94 17.28
CA THR A 372 21.35 11.91 16.40
C THR A 372 21.22 10.80 15.35
N ALA A 373 20.77 9.61 15.75
CA ALA A 373 20.61 8.48 14.85
C ALA A 373 19.57 8.76 13.76
N LEU A 374 18.39 9.25 14.15
CA LEU A 374 17.34 9.55 13.20
C LEU A 374 17.70 10.75 12.29
N ASP A 375 18.44 11.73 12.80
CA ASP A 375 18.95 12.84 11.99
C ASP A 375 19.99 12.36 10.99
N THR A 376 20.89 11.43 11.37
CA THR A 376 21.87 10.81 10.46
C THR A 376 21.18 10.06 9.34
N LEU A 377 20.21 9.20 9.65
CA LEU A 377 19.43 8.47 8.67
C LEU A 377 18.68 9.44 7.73
N PHE A 378 17.95 10.39 8.30
CA PHE A 378 17.15 11.35 7.54
C PHE A 378 17.99 12.21 6.59
N ASN A 379 19.18 12.62 7.01
CA ASN A 379 20.09 13.46 6.22
C ASN A 379 20.89 12.68 5.17
N HIS A 380 20.84 11.35 5.18
CA HIS A 380 21.56 10.55 4.18
C HIS A 380 21.08 10.88 2.76
N PRO A 381 21.99 11.01 1.78
CA PRO A 381 21.65 11.41 0.41
C PRO A 381 20.62 10.51 -0.28
N ASN A 382 20.60 9.23 0.08
CA ASN A 382 19.69 8.23 -0.51
C ASN A 382 18.21 8.47 -0.18
N VAL A 383 17.87 9.13 0.94
CA VAL A 383 16.47 9.17 1.42
C VAL A 383 15.55 9.84 0.38
N GLY A 384 15.98 10.95 -0.20
CA GLY A 384 15.20 11.64 -1.24
C GLY A 384 14.84 10.75 -2.43
N PRO A 385 15.81 10.20 -3.17
CA PRO A 385 15.54 9.32 -4.30
C PRO A 385 14.89 7.99 -3.90
N PHE A 386 15.24 7.39 -2.76
CA PHE A 386 14.69 6.11 -2.32
C PHE A 386 13.20 6.21 -1.96
N ILE A 387 12.83 7.16 -1.12
CA ILE A 387 11.44 7.37 -0.69
C ILE A 387 10.62 8.00 -1.84
N GLY A 388 11.20 8.95 -2.57
CA GLY A 388 10.56 9.58 -3.72
C GLY A 388 10.13 8.57 -4.78
N LYS A 389 11.03 7.67 -5.18
CA LYS A 389 10.73 6.59 -6.13
C LYS A 389 9.62 5.66 -5.63
N GLN A 390 9.67 5.25 -4.37
CA GLN A 390 8.64 4.39 -3.78
C GLN A 390 7.26 5.08 -3.74
N LEU A 391 7.19 6.37 -3.42
CA LEU A 391 5.94 7.12 -3.43
C LEU A 391 5.39 7.28 -4.86
N ILE A 392 6.25 7.54 -5.87
CA ILE A 392 5.83 7.55 -7.28
C ILE A 392 5.21 6.20 -7.66
N GLN A 393 5.88 5.09 -7.30
CA GLN A 393 5.40 3.74 -7.61
C GLN A 393 4.04 3.43 -6.99
N ARG A 394 3.77 3.93 -5.79
CA ARG A 394 2.48 3.70 -5.12
C ARG A 394 1.37 4.60 -5.65
N LEU A 395 1.68 5.80 -6.11
CA LEU A 395 0.66 6.78 -6.52
C LEU A 395 0.43 6.80 -8.04
N VAL A 396 1.48 6.71 -8.87
CA VAL A 396 1.41 7.03 -10.30
C VAL A 396 1.81 5.88 -11.21
N THR A 397 3.08 5.44 -11.19
CA THR A 397 3.62 4.47 -12.15
C THR A 397 4.70 3.58 -11.53
N SER A 398 4.73 2.31 -11.91
CA SER A 398 5.74 1.34 -11.42
C SER A 398 7.15 1.67 -11.93
N ASN A 399 7.27 2.30 -13.10
CA ASN A 399 8.55 2.58 -13.76
C ASN A 399 8.70 4.08 -14.06
N PRO A 400 8.94 4.93 -13.04
CA PRO A 400 9.23 6.35 -13.27
C PRO A 400 10.56 6.49 -13.99
N SER A 401 10.66 7.48 -14.88
CA SER A 401 11.95 7.82 -15.49
C SER A 401 12.96 8.32 -14.43
N PRO A 402 14.26 8.15 -14.67
CA PRO A 402 15.29 8.72 -13.79
C PRO A 402 15.11 10.24 -13.58
N ALA A 403 14.71 10.96 -14.61
CA ALA A 403 14.44 12.40 -14.53
C ALA A 403 13.27 12.74 -13.59
N TYR A 404 12.20 11.95 -13.61
CA TYR A 404 11.07 12.11 -12.70
C TYR A 404 11.49 11.86 -11.24
N VAL A 405 12.22 10.77 -10.99
CA VAL A 405 12.76 10.48 -9.64
C VAL A 405 13.66 11.63 -9.17
N ALA A 406 14.53 12.16 -10.04
CA ALA A 406 15.42 13.27 -9.68
C ALA A 406 14.65 14.54 -9.28
N ARG A 407 13.58 14.89 -9.99
CA ARG A 407 12.73 16.06 -9.64
C ARG A 407 12.04 15.88 -8.29
N VAL A 408 11.50 14.70 -8.03
CA VAL A 408 10.85 14.39 -6.74
C VAL A 408 11.87 14.35 -5.61
N ALA A 409 13.05 13.77 -5.83
CA ALA A 409 14.15 13.75 -4.87
C ALA A 409 14.67 15.16 -4.56
N ALA A 410 14.73 16.04 -5.57
CA ALA A 410 15.09 17.44 -5.37
C ALA A 410 14.07 18.16 -4.48
N ALA A 411 12.77 17.95 -4.69
CA ALA A 411 11.71 18.50 -3.85
C ALA A 411 11.77 17.95 -2.40
N PHE A 412 12.12 16.66 -2.22
CA PHE A 412 12.38 16.10 -0.91
C PHE A 412 13.59 16.75 -0.23
N ASN A 413 14.67 16.99 -0.97
CA ASN A 413 15.90 17.57 -0.44
C ASN A 413 15.74 19.05 -0.07
N ASN A 414 14.88 19.77 -0.78
CA ASN A 414 14.57 21.17 -0.53
C ASN A 414 13.20 21.52 -1.16
N ASN A 415 12.26 21.91 -0.32
CA ASN A 415 10.90 22.28 -0.74
C ASN A 415 10.81 23.68 -1.43
N GLY A 416 11.95 24.33 -1.70
CA GLY A 416 12.03 25.70 -2.21
C GLY A 416 12.18 26.77 -1.12
N ALA A 417 11.96 26.42 0.15
CA ALA A 417 12.14 27.27 1.32
C ALA A 417 13.27 26.79 2.25
N GLY A 418 14.15 25.88 1.77
CA GLY A 418 15.26 25.34 2.54
C GLY A 418 14.89 24.17 3.46
N VAL A 419 13.67 23.65 3.39
CA VAL A 419 13.21 22.54 4.26
C VAL A 419 13.36 21.20 3.51
N ARG A 420 14.10 20.26 4.12
CA ARG A 420 14.21 18.87 3.68
C ARG A 420 13.07 18.03 4.25
N GLY A 421 12.59 17.06 3.46
CA GLY A 421 11.62 16.04 3.88
C GLY A 421 10.18 16.54 4.00
N ASP A 422 9.86 17.69 3.42
CA ASP A 422 8.49 18.23 3.35
C ASP A 422 7.63 17.36 2.41
N LEU A 423 6.73 16.54 2.98
CA LEU A 423 5.89 15.64 2.21
C LEU A 423 4.82 16.37 1.37
N ARG A 424 4.42 17.61 1.73
CA ARG A 424 3.57 18.43 0.84
C ARG A 424 4.28 18.70 -0.48
N ALA A 425 5.53 19.14 -0.40
CA ALA A 425 6.34 19.40 -1.59
C ALA A 425 6.59 18.13 -2.41
N VAL A 426 6.85 17.01 -1.75
CA VAL A 426 7.05 15.70 -2.39
C VAL A 426 5.78 15.24 -3.13
N VAL A 427 4.63 15.25 -2.47
CA VAL A 427 3.34 14.85 -3.07
C VAL A 427 2.97 15.77 -4.22
N LYS A 428 3.21 17.08 -4.08
CA LYS A 428 3.01 18.06 -5.14
C LYS A 428 3.91 17.77 -6.34
N ALA A 429 5.21 17.52 -6.10
CA ALA A 429 6.15 17.16 -7.16
C ALA A 429 5.78 15.86 -7.87
N ILE A 430 5.23 14.87 -7.15
CA ILE A 430 4.77 13.61 -7.75
C ILE A 430 3.54 13.84 -8.64
N LEU A 431 2.51 14.46 -8.10
CA LEU A 431 1.21 14.51 -8.78
C LEU A 431 1.13 15.56 -9.89
N LEU A 432 1.96 16.59 -9.86
CA LEU A 432 2.01 17.64 -10.89
C LEU A 432 3.06 17.40 -11.96
N ASP A 433 3.96 16.43 -11.78
CA ASP A 433 5.02 16.16 -12.75
C ASP A 433 4.45 15.94 -14.16
N ASP A 434 5.13 16.49 -15.16
CA ASP A 434 4.70 16.37 -16.55
C ASP A 434 4.63 14.92 -17.01
N GLU A 435 5.49 14.03 -16.50
CA GLU A 435 5.42 12.60 -16.80
C GLU A 435 4.12 11.97 -16.23
N ALA A 436 3.66 12.42 -15.08
CA ALA A 436 2.39 11.98 -14.50
C ALA A 436 1.17 12.56 -15.23
N ARG A 437 1.26 13.78 -15.74
CA ARG A 437 0.13 14.52 -16.33
C ARG A 437 0.00 14.36 -17.83
N SER A 438 1.12 14.21 -18.54
CA SER A 438 1.12 14.14 -20.01
C SER A 438 0.19 13.05 -20.57
N PRO A 439 -0.59 13.36 -21.61
CA PRO A 439 -1.36 12.35 -22.35
C PRO A 439 -0.49 11.24 -22.96
N ALA A 440 0.79 11.52 -23.24
CA ALA A 440 1.72 10.54 -23.81
C ALA A 440 1.85 9.27 -22.93
N GLY A 441 1.72 9.37 -21.59
CA GLY A 441 1.71 8.24 -20.68
C GLY A 441 0.61 7.22 -20.98
N LEU A 442 -0.52 7.64 -21.52
CA LEU A 442 -1.65 6.74 -21.83
C LEU A 442 -1.29 5.69 -22.89
N THR A 443 -0.41 6.04 -23.83
CA THR A 443 0.00 5.18 -24.96
C THR A 443 1.35 4.50 -24.74
N GLN A 444 2.14 4.94 -23.74
CA GLN A 444 3.43 4.32 -23.44
C GLN A 444 3.24 2.95 -22.75
N PRO A 445 3.84 1.86 -23.28
CA PRO A 445 3.69 0.52 -22.71
C PRO A 445 4.25 0.40 -21.28
N GLY A 446 5.34 1.09 -20.97
CA GLY A 446 6.00 1.04 -19.66
C GLY A 446 5.40 1.97 -18.60
N PHE A 447 4.44 2.85 -18.96
CA PHE A 447 3.82 3.78 -18.01
C PHE A 447 2.56 3.17 -17.38
N GLY A 448 2.42 3.39 -16.09
CA GLY A 448 1.29 2.93 -15.29
C GLY A 448 1.70 1.90 -14.24
N LYS A 449 0.71 1.39 -13.53
CA LYS A 449 0.86 0.37 -12.49
C LYS A 449 -0.36 -0.55 -12.44
N LEU A 450 -0.17 -1.79 -12.02
CA LEU A 450 -1.30 -2.66 -11.71
C LEU A 450 -2.01 -2.11 -10.46
N ARG A 451 -3.32 -1.90 -10.54
CA ARG A 451 -4.10 -1.49 -9.36
C ARG A 451 -4.12 -2.61 -8.33
N GLU A 452 -3.76 -2.29 -7.12
CA GLU A 452 -3.83 -3.22 -6.00
C GLU A 452 -5.26 -3.68 -5.71
N PRO A 453 -5.49 -4.95 -5.38
CA PRO A 453 -6.84 -5.45 -5.09
C PRO A 453 -7.60 -4.65 -4.04
N MET A 454 -6.94 -4.24 -2.95
CA MET A 454 -7.56 -3.40 -1.92
C MET A 454 -7.94 -2.01 -2.47
N LEU A 455 -7.14 -1.42 -3.36
CA LEU A 455 -7.46 -0.14 -3.98
C LEU A 455 -8.64 -0.25 -4.94
N ARG A 456 -8.75 -1.36 -5.70
CA ARG A 456 -9.90 -1.63 -6.57
C ARG A 456 -11.19 -1.73 -5.77
N PHE A 457 -11.14 -2.40 -4.62
CA PHE A 457 -12.28 -2.54 -3.71
C PHE A 457 -12.69 -1.19 -3.09
N VAL A 458 -11.73 -0.39 -2.62
CA VAL A 458 -11.99 0.96 -2.10
C VAL A 458 -12.54 1.88 -3.20
N GLN A 459 -11.96 1.83 -4.40
CA GLN A 459 -12.44 2.61 -5.55
C GLN A 459 -13.90 2.28 -5.87
N TRP A 460 -14.25 0.99 -5.96
CA TRP A 460 -15.63 0.56 -6.15
C TRP A 460 -16.57 1.13 -5.09
N GLY A 461 -16.23 0.93 -3.81
CA GLY A 461 -17.08 1.37 -2.71
C GLY A 461 -17.31 2.89 -2.72
N ARG A 462 -16.27 3.67 -2.88
CA ARG A 462 -16.36 5.15 -2.90
C ARG A 462 -17.09 5.66 -4.13
N THR A 463 -16.78 5.13 -5.31
CA THR A 463 -17.40 5.58 -6.58
C THR A 463 -18.91 5.38 -6.56
N PHE A 464 -19.39 4.27 -6.00
CA PHE A 464 -20.80 3.92 -6.01
C PHE A 464 -21.51 4.17 -4.67
N GLY A 465 -20.99 5.06 -3.84
CA GLY A 465 -21.64 5.55 -2.62
C GLY A 465 -21.91 4.46 -1.58
N ILE A 466 -20.90 3.63 -1.28
CA ILE A 466 -21.02 2.56 -0.29
C ILE A 466 -21.52 3.09 1.06
N HIS A 467 -22.43 2.37 1.68
CA HIS A 467 -22.99 2.68 2.99
C HIS A 467 -23.25 1.40 3.78
N SER A 468 -23.31 1.53 5.10
CA SER A 468 -23.71 0.47 6.01
C SER A 468 -25.08 0.84 6.59
N ALA A 469 -26.07 -0.02 6.38
CA ALA A 469 -27.45 0.25 6.80
C ALA A 469 -27.58 0.30 8.33
N GLN A 470 -26.84 -0.56 9.05
CA GLN A 470 -26.78 -0.58 10.51
C GLN A 470 -25.60 0.23 11.06
N GLY A 471 -24.83 0.87 10.19
CA GLY A 471 -23.61 1.57 10.59
C GLY A 471 -22.49 0.67 11.08
N SER A 472 -22.51 -0.62 10.83
CA SER A 472 -21.57 -1.59 11.40
C SER A 472 -20.15 -1.45 10.88
N TRP A 473 -19.98 -1.25 9.58
CA TRP A 473 -18.69 -1.21 8.87
C TRP A 473 -17.82 -2.44 9.14
N LYS A 474 -18.42 -3.59 9.45
CA LYS A 474 -17.72 -4.83 9.79
C LYS A 474 -17.18 -5.52 8.54
N ILE A 475 -16.22 -4.89 7.89
CA ILE A 475 -15.40 -5.49 6.82
C ILE A 475 -14.17 -6.08 7.49
N GLY A 476 -14.06 -7.39 7.49
CA GLY A 476 -12.95 -8.12 8.11
C GLY A 476 -11.70 -8.18 7.24
N ASP A 477 -10.82 -9.10 7.57
CA ASP A 477 -9.62 -9.41 6.80
C ASP A 477 -9.99 -9.98 5.41
N LEU A 478 -9.46 -9.35 4.36
CA LEU A 478 -9.66 -9.76 2.97
C LEU A 478 -8.37 -10.24 2.30
N SER A 479 -7.35 -10.61 3.09
CA SER A 479 -6.03 -11.00 2.57
C SER A 479 -5.94 -12.44 2.05
N ASP A 480 -6.98 -13.26 2.23
CA ASP A 480 -7.01 -14.60 1.63
C ASP A 480 -7.07 -14.52 0.10
N PRO A 481 -6.06 -15.03 -0.63
CA PRO A 481 -6.05 -14.98 -2.08
C PRO A 481 -7.02 -15.96 -2.75
N GLY A 482 -7.40 -17.04 -2.07
CA GLY A 482 -8.28 -18.07 -2.65
C GLY A 482 -9.76 -17.69 -2.67
N SER A 483 -10.21 -16.86 -1.74
CA SER A 483 -11.64 -16.56 -1.53
C SER A 483 -11.96 -15.07 -1.37
N ARG A 484 -10.94 -14.21 -1.32
CA ARG A 484 -11.07 -12.77 -1.05
C ARG A 484 -10.22 -11.96 -2.04
N LEU A 485 -9.74 -10.80 -1.60
CA LEU A 485 -8.94 -9.89 -2.42
C LEU A 485 -7.47 -10.34 -2.60
N GLY A 486 -6.95 -11.19 -1.71
CA GLY A 486 -5.51 -11.48 -1.61
C GLY A 486 -4.70 -10.34 -0.99
N GLN A 487 -5.36 -9.29 -0.51
CA GLN A 487 -4.73 -8.13 0.12
C GLN A 487 -5.71 -7.44 1.08
N SER A 488 -5.22 -7.01 2.24
CA SER A 488 -5.99 -6.23 3.21
C SER A 488 -5.10 -5.15 3.84
N PRO A 489 -5.59 -3.91 4.03
CA PRO A 489 -4.79 -2.85 4.63
C PRO A 489 -4.26 -3.27 6.01
N LEU A 490 -3.01 -2.97 6.31
CA LEU A 490 -2.33 -3.30 7.56
C LEU A 490 -2.26 -4.80 7.89
N ARG A 491 -2.37 -5.68 6.88
CA ARG A 491 -2.32 -7.15 7.00
C ARG A 491 -1.23 -7.78 6.15
N SER A 492 -0.16 -7.04 5.87
CA SER A 492 0.96 -7.55 5.07
C SER A 492 1.55 -8.84 5.68
N PRO A 493 1.97 -9.80 4.84
CA PRO A 493 2.52 -11.08 5.31
C PRO A 493 3.91 -10.95 5.94
N SER A 494 4.62 -9.85 5.66
CA SER A 494 5.96 -9.59 6.21
C SER A 494 6.28 -8.10 6.20
N VAL A 495 7.46 -7.73 6.74
CA VAL A 495 8.00 -6.37 6.72
C VAL A 495 8.23 -5.84 5.29
N PHE A 496 8.29 -6.72 4.28
CA PHE A 496 8.41 -6.36 2.87
C PHE A 496 7.07 -5.98 2.21
N ASN A 497 6.03 -5.74 2.97
CA ASN A 497 4.67 -5.54 2.47
C ASN A 497 4.12 -6.78 1.73
N PHE A 498 3.08 -6.62 0.94
CA PHE A 498 2.55 -7.65 0.04
C PHE A 498 3.39 -7.83 -1.23
N PHE A 499 4.21 -6.84 -1.56
CA PHE A 499 5.08 -6.84 -2.75
C PHE A 499 6.30 -5.94 -2.53
N ARG A 500 7.41 -6.30 -3.15
CA ARG A 500 8.66 -5.54 -3.09
C ARG A 500 8.71 -4.49 -4.21
N PRO A 501 9.20 -3.27 -3.95
CA PRO A 501 9.26 -2.19 -4.96
C PRO A 501 10.06 -2.53 -6.22
N GLY A 502 11.01 -3.45 -6.11
CA GLY A 502 11.85 -3.91 -7.21
C GLY A 502 11.42 -5.23 -7.85
N TYR A 503 10.21 -5.75 -7.56
CA TYR A 503 9.78 -7.03 -8.12
C TYR A 503 9.61 -6.96 -9.64
N ILE A 504 10.18 -7.94 -10.33
CA ILE A 504 10.05 -8.13 -11.77
C ILE A 504 9.41 -9.51 -11.98
N PRO A 505 8.22 -9.60 -12.63
CA PRO A 505 7.56 -10.87 -12.85
C PRO A 505 8.38 -11.73 -13.84
N PRO A 506 8.83 -12.92 -13.41
CA PRO A 506 9.72 -13.76 -14.23
C PRO A 506 9.01 -14.25 -15.50
N SER A 507 9.79 -14.49 -16.55
CA SER A 507 9.32 -15.04 -17.83
C SER A 507 8.23 -14.19 -18.52
N THR A 508 8.27 -12.87 -18.35
CA THR A 508 7.33 -11.93 -18.97
C THR A 508 8.03 -10.93 -19.89
N ALA A 509 7.26 -10.25 -20.73
CA ALA A 509 7.76 -9.12 -21.52
C ALA A 509 8.30 -7.98 -20.64
N LEU A 510 7.76 -7.81 -19.41
CA LEU A 510 8.28 -6.86 -18.43
C LEU A 510 9.69 -7.24 -17.98
N ALA A 511 9.94 -8.53 -17.74
CA ALA A 511 11.28 -9.01 -17.40
C ALA A 511 12.28 -8.80 -18.55
N ALA A 512 11.87 -9.07 -19.77
CA ALA A 512 12.70 -8.83 -20.95
C ALA A 512 13.05 -7.35 -21.16
N ALA A 513 12.14 -6.45 -20.74
CA ALA A 513 12.34 -4.99 -20.77
C ALA A 513 13.07 -4.45 -19.51
N GLY A 514 13.40 -5.29 -18.51
CA GLY A 514 13.95 -4.86 -17.23
C GLY A 514 12.99 -3.97 -16.41
N ALA A 515 11.70 -4.03 -16.71
CA ALA A 515 10.68 -3.20 -16.06
C ALA A 515 10.16 -3.86 -14.79
N VAL A 516 10.10 -3.09 -13.69
CA VAL A 516 9.50 -3.56 -12.43
C VAL A 516 7.97 -3.51 -12.50
N ALA A 517 7.33 -4.44 -11.81
CA ALA A 517 5.89 -4.49 -11.66
C ALA A 517 5.54 -5.03 -10.27
N PRO A 518 5.71 -4.21 -9.22
CA PRO A 518 5.62 -4.62 -7.82
C PRO A 518 4.35 -5.40 -7.50
N GLU A 519 3.20 -4.88 -7.90
CA GLU A 519 1.88 -5.42 -7.57
C GLU A 519 1.60 -6.77 -8.25
N PHE A 520 2.36 -7.14 -9.29
CA PHE A 520 2.26 -8.48 -9.89
C PHE A 520 2.72 -9.60 -8.95
N GLN A 521 3.44 -9.29 -7.87
CA GLN A 521 3.76 -10.27 -6.84
C GLN A 521 2.51 -10.82 -6.13
N LEU A 522 1.39 -10.10 -6.16
CA LEU A 522 0.08 -10.53 -5.66
C LEU A 522 -0.69 -11.43 -6.64
N VAL A 523 -0.23 -11.55 -7.90
CA VAL A 523 -1.01 -12.19 -8.97
C VAL A 523 -0.57 -13.64 -9.13
N ASN A 524 -1.51 -14.54 -8.89
CA ASN A 524 -1.41 -15.96 -9.18
C ASN A 524 -2.80 -16.51 -9.52
N GLU A 525 -2.88 -17.78 -9.92
CA GLU A 525 -4.14 -18.41 -10.33
C GLU A 525 -5.23 -18.30 -9.26
N SER A 526 -4.90 -18.58 -8.00
CA SER A 526 -5.84 -18.51 -6.88
C SER A 526 -6.33 -17.08 -6.64
N SER A 527 -5.43 -16.09 -6.66
CA SER A 527 -5.78 -14.70 -6.36
C SER A 527 -6.64 -14.06 -7.45
N VAL A 528 -6.47 -14.45 -8.72
CA VAL A 528 -7.34 -13.99 -9.82
C VAL A 528 -8.75 -14.53 -9.64
N GLY A 529 -8.90 -15.85 -9.43
CA GLY A 529 -10.20 -16.49 -9.20
C GLY A 529 -10.88 -15.97 -7.93
N GLY A 530 -10.14 -15.89 -6.81
CA GLY A 530 -10.64 -15.38 -5.54
C GLY A 530 -11.16 -13.94 -5.64
N TYR A 531 -10.38 -13.05 -6.25
CA TYR A 531 -10.78 -11.66 -6.48
C TYR A 531 -12.07 -11.54 -7.32
N LEU A 532 -12.13 -12.23 -8.46
CA LEU A 532 -13.28 -12.15 -9.35
C LEU A 532 -14.55 -12.65 -8.66
N ASN A 533 -14.50 -13.81 -8.02
CA ASN A 533 -15.64 -14.39 -7.31
C ASN A 533 -16.10 -13.50 -6.15
N TYR A 534 -15.16 -12.97 -5.37
CA TYR A 534 -15.49 -12.06 -4.27
C TYR A 534 -16.14 -10.78 -4.77
N MET A 535 -15.54 -10.10 -5.75
CA MET A 535 -16.07 -8.86 -6.29
C MET A 535 -17.41 -9.03 -6.96
N GLN A 536 -17.64 -10.12 -7.70
CA GLN A 536 -18.94 -10.41 -8.30
C GLN A 536 -20.05 -10.46 -7.24
N GLY A 537 -19.81 -11.16 -6.14
CA GLY A 537 -20.76 -11.26 -5.03
C GLY A 537 -21.02 -9.91 -4.36
N VAL A 538 -19.94 -9.18 -4.05
CA VAL A 538 -20.02 -7.90 -3.32
C VAL A 538 -20.64 -6.78 -4.16
N ILE A 539 -20.29 -6.67 -5.43
CA ILE A 539 -20.88 -5.67 -6.34
C ILE A 539 -22.39 -5.84 -6.40
N ARG A 540 -22.89 -7.08 -6.50
CA ARG A 540 -24.32 -7.37 -6.62
C ARG A 540 -25.08 -7.27 -5.30
N ASN A 541 -24.56 -7.88 -4.25
CA ASN A 541 -25.29 -8.12 -3.00
C ASN A 541 -24.82 -7.21 -1.85
N GLY A 542 -23.61 -6.69 -1.91
CA GLY A 542 -22.93 -6.08 -0.79
C GLY A 542 -22.20 -7.09 0.09
N ILE A 543 -21.81 -6.66 1.30
CA ILE A 543 -21.07 -7.46 2.26
C ILE A 543 -22.04 -7.95 3.34
N TYR A 544 -22.08 -9.26 3.53
CA TYR A 544 -22.87 -9.90 4.57
C TYR A 544 -22.16 -9.71 5.93
N VAL A 545 -22.93 -9.29 6.92
CA VAL A 545 -22.44 -9.01 8.27
C VAL A 545 -23.25 -9.81 9.28
N ASN A 546 -22.53 -10.53 10.15
CA ASN A 546 -23.12 -11.16 11.35
C ASN A 546 -23.11 -10.15 12.49
N ALA A 547 -24.19 -10.11 13.26
CA ALA A 547 -24.37 -9.17 14.38
C ALA A 547 -23.93 -7.74 14.01
N PRO A 548 -24.61 -7.08 13.05
CA PRO A 548 -24.26 -5.74 12.58
C PRO A 548 -24.48 -4.66 13.65
N GLU A 549 -25.19 -4.97 14.71
CA GLU A 549 -25.43 -4.09 15.83
C GLU A 549 -24.11 -3.69 16.50
N LEU A 550 -24.17 -2.75 17.41
CA LEU A 550 -22.99 -2.23 18.10
C LEU A 550 -22.18 -3.35 18.79
N PRO A 551 -20.87 -3.14 19.01
CA PRO A 551 -19.96 -4.13 19.58
C PRO A 551 -20.45 -4.81 20.85
N ASN A 552 -21.21 -4.07 21.69
CA ASN A 552 -21.69 -4.56 22.99
C ASN A 552 -22.95 -5.42 22.91
N ASN A 553 -23.51 -5.60 21.72
CA ASN A 553 -24.71 -6.38 21.54
C ASN A 553 -24.40 -7.66 20.76
N ALA A 554 -24.50 -8.80 21.45
CA ALA A 554 -24.32 -10.11 20.84
C ALA A 554 -25.56 -10.58 20.04
N SER A 555 -26.58 -9.75 19.86
CA SER A 555 -27.76 -10.08 19.08
C SER A 555 -27.39 -10.40 17.63
N THR A 556 -28.01 -11.41 17.07
CA THR A 556 -27.84 -11.83 15.68
C THR A 556 -29.10 -11.54 14.85
N SER A 557 -30.02 -10.73 15.36
CA SER A 557 -31.33 -10.53 14.80
C SER A 557 -31.32 -9.83 13.41
N ASN A 558 -30.28 -9.02 13.15
CA ASN A 558 -30.16 -8.24 11.91
C ASN A 558 -29.03 -8.74 10.99
N ASN A 559 -28.66 -10.02 11.08
CA ASN A 559 -27.70 -10.61 10.15
C ASN A 559 -28.14 -10.42 8.72
N GLY A 560 -27.25 -9.96 7.86
CA GLY A 560 -27.58 -9.71 6.46
C GLY A 560 -26.54 -8.90 5.70
N TYR A 561 -26.88 -8.55 4.47
CA TYR A 561 -26.08 -7.68 3.62
C TYR A 561 -26.20 -6.22 4.11
N ASP A 562 -25.37 -5.84 5.08
CA ASP A 562 -25.40 -4.54 5.72
C ASP A 562 -24.67 -3.45 4.92
N ILE A 563 -23.54 -3.80 4.27
CA ILE A 563 -22.67 -2.83 3.60
C ILE A 563 -22.85 -2.97 2.10
N LYS A 564 -23.44 -1.93 1.44
CA LYS A 564 -23.83 -1.98 0.03
C LYS A 564 -23.46 -0.69 -0.72
N ALA A 565 -23.21 -0.82 -2.02
CA ALA A 565 -23.20 0.32 -2.93
C ALA A 565 -24.63 0.77 -3.24
N SER A 566 -24.85 2.06 -3.49
CA SER A 566 -26.20 2.60 -3.75
C SER A 566 -26.61 2.53 -5.23
N TYR A 567 -25.66 2.70 -6.14
CA TYR A 567 -25.85 2.74 -7.60
C TYR A 567 -26.95 3.69 -8.08
N THR A 568 -27.34 4.69 -7.31
CA THR A 568 -28.48 5.57 -7.61
C THR A 568 -28.38 6.22 -8.99
N SER A 569 -27.22 6.75 -9.34
CA SER A 569 -27.01 7.41 -10.63
C SER A 569 -26.98 6.42 -11.81
N GLU A 570 -26.44 5.23 -11.60
CA GLU A 570 -26.33 4.16 -12.59
C GLU A 570 -27.71 3.53 -12.87
N LEU A 571 -28.53 3.35 -11.84
CA LEU A 571 -29.90 2.87 -11.96
C LEU A 571 -30.80 3.85 -12.72
N ALA A 572 -30.51 5.16 -12.63
CA ALA A 572 -31.26 6.17 -13.37
C ALA A 572 -31.09 6.06 -14.91
N ILE A 573 -29.96 5.53 -15.37
CA ILE A 573 -29.61 5.39 -16.80
C ILE A 573 -29.55 3.92 -17.26
N VAL A 574 -30.01 2.99 -16.43
CA VAL A 574 -29.81 1.54 -16.63
C VAL A 574 -30.44 0.98 -17.91
N THR A 575 -31.44 1.65 -18.48
CA THR A 575 -32.08 1.25 -19.74
C THR A 575 -31.20 1.52 -20.97
N ASP A 576 -30.22 2.43 -20.85
CA ASP A 576 -29.23 2.75 -21.87
C ASP A 576 -27.91 2.11 -21.51
N ALA A 577 -27.58 0.98 -22.14
CA ALA A 577 -26.35 0.22 -21.86
C ALA A 577 -25.11 1.00 -22.29
N ASP A 578 -25.15 1.78 -23.36
CA ASP A 578 -24.01 2.54 -23.86
C ASP A 578 -23.69 3.70 -22.90
N ALA A 579 -24.70 4.45 -22.47
CA ALA A 579 -24.53 5.51 -21.47
C ALA A 579 -24.03 4.97 -20.12
N LEU A 580 -24.53 3.81 -19.69
CA LEU A 580 -24.08 3.15 -18.47
C LEU A 580 -22.59 2.78 -18.54
N VAL A 581 -22.15 2.13 -19.61
CA VAL A 581 -20.74 1.76 -19.80
C VAL A 581 -19.85 2.99 -19.91
N ALA A 582 -20.28 4.02 -20.65
CA ALA A 582 -19.54 5.27 -20.78
C ALA A 582 -19.33 5.97 -19.43
N ARG A 583 -20.37 6.02 -18.58
CA ARG A 583 -20.28 6.57 -17.23
C ARG A 583 -19.31 5.77 -16.35
N ILE A 584 -19.43 4.44 -16.34
CA ILE A 584 -18.54 3.60 -15.53
C ILE A 584 -17.09 3.72 -16.03
N ASN A 585 -16.87 3.76 -17.35
CA ASN A 585 -15.55 3.99 -17.94
C ASN A 585 -14.92 5.32 -17.47
N LEU A 586 -15.70 6.40 -17.46
CA LEU A 586 -15.21 7.69 -16.94
C LEU A 586 -14.79 7.57 -15.47
N LEU A 587 -15.68 7.08 -14.61
CA LEU A 587 -15.47 7.11 -13.15
C LEU A 587 -14.44 6.10 -12.66
N MET A 588 -14.33 4.94 -13.30
CA MET A 588 -13.46 3.85 -12.87
C MET A 588 -12.14 3.80 -13.63
N CYS A 589 -12.14 4.19 -14.91
CA CYS A 589 -11.01 4.06 -15.82
C CYS A 589 -10.51 5.43 -16.36
N ALA A 590 -11.12 6.55 -16.01
CA ALA A 590 -10.82 7.86 -16.61
C ALA A 590 -10.92 7.84 -18.16
N GLY A 591 -11.91 7.11 -18.68
CA GLY A 591 -12.13 6.99 -20.13
C GLY A 591 -11.14 6.10 -20.88
N GLN A 592 -10.34 5.28 -20.19
CA GLN A 592 -9.22 4.52 -20.80
C GLN A 592 -9.61 3.18 -21.42
N LEU A 593 -10.87 2.73 -21.27
CA LEU A 593 -11.30 1.52 -21.99
C LEU A 593 -11.24 1.76 -23.51
N SER A 594 -10.72 0.79 -24.24
CA SER A 594 -10.72 0.83 -25.69
C SER A 594 -12.15 0.83 -26.25
N ALA A 595 -12.35 1.41 -27.43
CA ALA A 595 -13.66 1.38 -28.09
C ALA A 595 -14.18 -0.06 -28.28
N ALA A 596 -13.28 -1.02 -28.52
CA ALA A 596 -13.61 -2.44 -28.64
C ALA A 596 -14.13 -3.00 -27.30
N THR A 597 -13.46 -2.72 -26.18
CA THR A 597 -13.89 -3.15 -24.85
C THR A 597 -15.22 -2.51 -24.45
N VAL A 598 -15.39 -1.20 -24.69
CA VAL A 598 -16.67 -0.49 -24.44
C VAL A 598 -17.80 -1.15 -25.21
N LYS A 599 -17.60 -1.39 -26.53
CA LYS A 599 -18.60 -2.05 -27.38
C LYS A 599 -18.92 -3.46 -26.89
N LEU A 600 -17.91 -4.27 -26.58
CA LEU A 600 -18.07 -5.64 -26.09
C LEU A 600 -18.93 -5.69 -24.82
N ILE A 601 -18.65 -4.82 -23.84
CA ILE A 601 -19.42 -4.74 -22.59
C ILE A 601 -20.85 -4.28 -22.89
N ALA A 602 -21.03 -3.22 -23.69
CA ALA A 602 -22.35 -2.72 -24.02
C ALA A 602 -23.21 -3.76 -24.76
N ASP A 603 -22.64 -4.50 -25.71
CA ASP A 603 -23.34 -5.56 -26.43
C ASP A 603 -23.74 -6.72 -25.50
N ALA A 604 -22.85 -7.11 -24.59
CA ALA A 604 -23.17 -8.12 -23.57
C ALA A 604 -24.34 -7.69 -22.67
N LEU A 605 -24.40 -6.42 -22.27
CA LEU A 605 -25.52 -5.89 -21.49
C LEU A 605 -26.84 -5.83 -22.30
N LYS A 606 -26.77 -5.51 -23.60
CA LYS A 606 -27.93 -5.46 -24.49
C LYS A 606 -28.52 -6.85 -24.75
N ALA A 607 -27.75 -7.92 -24.64
CA ALA A 607 -28.20 -9.29 -24.83
C ALA A 607 -29.35 -9.70 -23.88
N THR A 608 -29.43 -9.07 -22.70
CA THR A 608 -30.55 -9.21 -21.77
C THR A 608 -31.30 -7.87 -21.67
N PRO A 609 -32.42 -7.68 -22.37
CA PRO A 609 -33.13 -6.40 -22.39
C PRO A 609 -33.60 -5.96 -21.00
N VAL A 610 -33.34 -4.71 -20.66
CA VAL A 610 -33.83 -4.04 -19.44
C VAL A 610 -34.58 -2.75 -19.87
N THR A 611 -35.80 -2.61 -19.41
CA THR A 611 -36.69 -1.48 -19.70
C THR A 611 -37.15 -0.83 -18.40
N ASN A 612 -37.92 0.24 -18.50
CA ASN A 612 -38.55 0.86 -17.34
C ASN A 612 -39.56 -0.06 -16.62
N ALA A 613 -40.10 -1.06 -17.31
CA ALA A 613 -40.99 -2.07 -16.74
C ALA A 613 -40.26 -3.26 -16.10
N SER A 614 -38.94 -3.34 -16.22
CA SER A 614 -38.13 -4.40 -15.60
C SER A 614 -38.13 -4.27 -14.08
N THR A 615 -38.05 -5.41 -13.38
CA THR A 615 -37.95 -5.43 -11.92
C THR A 615 -36.70 -4.73 -11.41
N ASP A 616 -36.72 -4.22 -10.18
CA ASP A 616 -35.56 -3.60 -9.55
C ASP A 616 -34.37 -4.56 -9.50
N SER A 617 -34.62 -5.86 -9.29
CA SER A 617 -33.57 -6.89 -9.35
C SER A 617 -32.91 -6.95 -10.73
N ALA A 618 -33.70 -7.01 -11.82
CA ALA A 618 -33.15 -7.06 -13.18
C ALA A 618 -32.36 -5.78 -13.54
N ARG A 619 -32.84 -4.63 -13.09
CA ARG A 619 -32.14 -3.34 -13.25
C ARG A 619 -30.81 -3.33 -12.49
N LEU A 620 -30.82 -3.79 -11.23
CA LEU A 620 -29.61 -3.90 -10.43
C LEU A 620 -28.64 -4.94 -11.01
N ASP A 621 -29.12 -6.06 -11.53
CA ASP A 621 -28.29 -7.09 -12.18
C ASP A 621 -27.54 -6.52 -13.38
N ARG A 622 -28.17 -5.66 -14.20
CA ARG A 622 -27.49 -4.97 -15.30
C ARG A 622 -26.40 -4.02 -14.82
N VAL A 623 -26.66 -3.21 -13.79
CA VAL A 623 -25.66 -2.31 -13.23
C VAL A 623 -24.49 -3.12 -12.66
N ALA A 624 -24.78 -4.16 -11.88
CA ALA A 624 -23.76 -5.02 -11.30
C ALA A 624 -22.89 -5.71 -12.37
N ALA A 625 -23.51 -6.20 -13.45
CA ALA A 625 -22.80 -6.78 -14.59
C ALA A 625 -21.89 -5.75 -15.28
N ALA A 626 -22.37 -4.52 -15.50
CA ALA A 626 -21.59 -3.46 -16.13
C ALA A 626 -20.35 -3.10 -15.28
N VAL A 627 -20.53 -2.89 -13.97
CA VAL A 627 -19.44 -2.59 -13.03
C VAL A 627 -18.43 -3.74 -13.00
N PHE A 628 -18.91 -4.98 -12.88
CA PHE A 628 -18.06 -6.15 -12.80
C PHE A 628 -17.22 -6.36 -14.07
N LEU A 629 -17.84 -6.26 -15.26
CA LEU A 629 -17.15 -6.43 -16.53
C LEU A 629 -16.08 -5.34 -16.75
N VAL A 630 -16.37 -4.10 -16.37
CA VAL A 630 -15.34 -3.04 -16.38
C VAL A 630 -14.20 -3.38 -15.41
N MET A 631 -14.50 -3.77 -14.17
CA MET A 631 -13.48 -4.09 -13.16
C MET A 631 -12.65 -5.35 -13.49
N ALA A 632 -13.16 -6.23 -14.35
CA ALA A 632 -12.46 -7.40 -14.85
C ALA A 632 -11.61 -7.13 -16.11
N SER A 633 -11.77 -5.96 -16.75
CA SER A 633 -11.04 -5.63 -17.98
C SER A 633 -9.58 -5.31 -17.71
N ALA A 634 -8.69 -5.65 -18.66
CA ALA A 634 -7.25 -5.39 -18.55
C ALA A 634 -6.94 -3.88 -18.44
N GLU A 635 -7.67 -3.05 -19.17
CA GLU A 635 -7.51 -1.59 -19.15
C GLU A 635 -7.88 -0.97 -17.80
N TYR A 636 -8.86 -1.55 -17.09
CA TYR A 636 -9.16 -1.15 -15.70
C TYR A 636 -8.07 -1.58 -14.74
N LEU A 637 -7.55 -2.81 -14.88
CA LEU A 637 -6.56 -3.35 -13.93
C LEU A 637 -5.27 -2.54 -13.93
N VAL A 638 -4.92 -1.87 -15.03
CA VAL A 638 -3.73 -1.02 -15.12
C VAL A 638 -4.13 0.47 -15.00
N GLN A 639 -3.68 1.11 -13.94
CA GLN A 639 -3.79 2.57 -13.77
C GLN A 639 -2.74 3.26 -14.63
N LYS A 640 -3.16 4.20 -15.46
CA LYS A 640 -2.27 5.06 -16.25
C LYS A 640 -2.46 6.54 -15.96
#